data_623feffa2ccb9f1e85905b0a0f27b22c
#
_entry.id   623feffa2ccb9f1e85905b0a0f27b22c
#
_cell.length_a   1.000
_cell.length_b   1.000
_cell.length_c   1.000
_cell.angle_alpha   90.00
_cell.angle_beta   90.00
_cell.angle_gamma   90.00
#
_symmetry.space_group_name_H-M   'P 1'
#
loop_
_entity.id
_entity.type
_entity.pdbx_description
1 polymer ?
#
loop_
_entity_poly.entity_id
_entity_poly.type
_entity_poly.pdbx_seq_one_letter_code
_entity_poly.pdbx_strand_id
1 'polypeptide(L)'
;MTLGARDDLGDARFVGCERTADARARVGTSVDAATRGGFDFVSIPVTARDEFATIDDECASETYPRTPFARSDEELNSQEWSTRVVMRTSAAALRELRMNGNERALARELRWAGHVGAHAAIVDATSNEGEGGDVRVARVILMNIDALTHTKVWVRVLGASGDAATDEDAHARWRTTDEACGRRSNVYALLHVVAAPIGREWWERWIGERVGACALSVRAFVKNARGFPVLPKEAQAMVRDMFRRNIQIMLTDWNGAPDGCARETIAPGDVAGDEGRVDVDSAHPMRLYWEYLVYLFRGVEPASEQALAEAPYRDYLQAPLQPLMDNLESVTYETFEKDASKYIQYEEAVRCALLDLVPEGDEGSVMVVGAGRGPLVRASLRASERANRNIKVYAVEKNPNAVVTLQHLVAKEGWGDRVQIFPGDMRTCGADVRVDVLVSELLGSFGDNELSPECLDGAHRFLKPTGVSVPQSYESFVAPIAAAKLHDAVVSYKDLKSIETPYVVKFHRVHHIAEPKSVWEFEHPNNAARIDNERYARVEWSSEELGSASSTLHGFAAYFDATLYDGPAGCVRCSIHPHNHTLGPTGELMFSWFPMFFPIQTPVYIDRRGASPTKIEFYIWRRVDAHKMWYEWTIAKPVQGHIHNPNGRSYWIGL
;
A
#
# COMPACT_ATOMS: atom_id res chain seq x y z
N MET A 1 15.07 -3.02 -11.35
CA MET A 1 16.36 -2.87 -10.64
C MET A 1 16.20 -1.77 -9.61
N THR A 2 16.55 -2.05 -8.39
CA THR A 2 16.47 -1.08 -7.29
C THR A 2 17.74 -0.24 -7.29
N LEU A 3 17.57 1.07 -7.39
CA LEU A 3 18.62 2.07 -7.19
C LEU A 3 18.91 2.23 -5.70
N GLY A 4 20.17 2.38 -5.34
CA GLY A 4 20.59 2.83 -4.00
C GLY A 4 21.20 1.76 -3.12
N ALA A 5 21.87 2.21 -2.07
CA ALA A 5 22.37 1.35 -1.01
C ALA A 5 21.19 0.76 -0.24
N ARG A 6 21.11 -0.56 -0.19
CA ARG A 6 20.26 -1.27 0.76
C ARG A 6 21.01 -1.37 2.07
N ASP A 7 20.31 -1.20 3.18
CA ASP A 7 20.80 -1.74 4.43
C ASP A 7 20.63 -3.27 4.44
N ASP A 8 21.23 -3.95 5.42
CA ASP A 8 21.14 -5.41 5.58
C ASP A 8 19.69 -5.90 5.84
N LEU A 9 18.74 -4.98 5.98
CA LEU A 9 17.33 -5.21 6.32
C LEU A 9 16.36 -4.96 5.15
N GLY A 10 16.88 -4.68 3.95
CA GLY A 10 16.08 -4.59 2.73
C GLY A 10 15.42 -3.23 2.44
N ASP A 11 15.53 -2.24 3.33
CA ASP A 11 15.12 -0.88 3.07
C ASP A 11 16.16 -0.16 2.21
N ALA A 12 15.69 0.57 1.20
CA ALA A 12 16.57 1.22 0.25
C ALA A 12 16.60 2.72 0.48
N ARG A 13 17.82 3.25 0.61
CA ARG A 13 18.07 4.69 0.55
C ARG A 13 18.35 5.08 -0.89
N PHE A 14 17.59 6.08 -1.38
CA PHE A 14 17.78 6.65 -2.71
C PHE A 14 17.85 8.15 -2.58
N VAL A 15 19.05 8.71 -2.50
CA VAL A 15 19.28 10.14 -2.39
C VAL A 15 20.06 10.62 -3.59
N GLY A 16 19.44 11.46 -4.41
CA GLY A 16 20.05 12.14 -5.55
C GLY A 16 20.26 13.63 -5.33
N CYS A 17 20.90 14.26 -6.29
CA CYS A 17 21.05 15.72 -6.32
C CYS A 17 20.69 16.28 -7.69
N GLU A 18 20.11 17.48 -7.70
CA GLU A 18 19.89 18.27 -8.91
C GLU A 18 21.11 19.14 -9.17
N ARG A 19 21.64 19.11 -10.39
CA ARG A 19 22.72 20.01 -10.82
C ARG A 19 22.23 20.99 -11.87
N THR A 20 22.62 22.24 -11.72
CA THR A 20 22.68 23.16 -12.82
C THR A 20 23.88 22.75 -13.67
N ALA A 21 23.65 22.27 -14.88
CA ALA A 21 24.75 21.87 -15.73
C ALA A 21 25.56 23.08 -16.15
N ASP A 22 26.89 23.00 -15.99
CA ASP A 22 27.78 23.66 -16.90
C ASP A 22 27.53 23.05 -18.29
N ALA A 23 27.23 23.90 -19.28
CA ALA A 23 26.98 23.48 -20.67
C ALA A 23 28.14 22.69 -21.29
N ARG A 24 29.32 22.77 -20.69
CA ARG A 24 30.56 22.08 -21.12
C ARG A 24 30.87 20.81 -20.36
N ALA A 25 30.14 20.51 -19.26
CA ALA A 25 30.42 19.33 -18.47
C ALA A 25 29.84 18.07 -19.12
N ARG A 26 30.67 17.04 -19.32
CA ARG A 26 30.23 15.71 -19.74
C ARG A 26 29.30 15.11 -18.69
N VAL A 27 28.33 14.31 -19.10
CA VAL A 27 27.39 13.63 -18.18
C VAL A 27 28.16 12.74 -17.20
N GLY A 28 29.13 11.98 -17.67
CA GLY A 28 30.00 11.14 -16.85
C GLY A 28 30.66 11.92 -15.71
N THR A 29 31.17 13.13 -15.97
CA THR A 29 31.75 14.00 -14.92
C THR A 29 30.73 14.37 -13.86
N SER A 30 29.46 14.59 -14.25
CA SER A 30 28.38 14.91 -13.31
C SER A 30 28.00 13.69 -12.46
N VAL A 31 27.93 12.49 -13.07
CA VAL A 31 27.69 11.22 -12.38
C VAL A 31 28.81 10.91 -11.39
N ASP A 32 30.09 11.07 -11.82
CA ASP A 32 31.24 10.85 -10.95
C ASP A 32 31.27 11.80 -9.76
N ALA A 33 30.98 13.08 -9.99
CA ALA A 33 30.94 14.07 -8.92
C ALA A 33 29.81 13.78 -7.91
N ALA A 34 28.63 13.38 -8.39
CA ALA A 34 27.53 12.98 -7.53
C ALA A 34 27.88 11.72 -6.72
N THR A 35 28.46 10.71 -7.37
CA THR A 35 28.89 9.47 -6.72
C THR A 35 29.94 9.72 -5.64
N ARG A 36 30.98 10.55 -5.92
CA ARG A 36 31.95 10.96 -4.90
C ARG A 36 31.31 11.73 -3.75
N GLY A 37 30.26 12.52 -4.04
CA GLY A 37 29.43 13.17 -3.02
C GLY A 37 28.55 12.24 -2.19
N GLY A 38 28.50 10.94 -2.53
CA GLY A 38 27.67 9.93 -1.86
C GLY A 38 26.25 9.81 -2.42
N PHE A 39 25.92 10.54 -3.50
CA PHE A 39 24.62 10.50 -4.12
C PHE A 39 24.44 9.27 -5.02
N ASP A 40 23.25 8.69 -5.00
CA ASP A 40 22.91 7.49 -5.74
C ASP A 40 22.60 7.82 -7.22
N PHE A 41 22.06 9.03 -7.50
CA PHE A 41 21.74 9.51 -8.84
C PHE A 41 21.87 11.04 -8.94
N VAL A 42 21.91 11.54 -10.17
CA VAL A 42 21.98 12.97 -10.47
C VAL A 42 20.92 13.39 -11.47
N SER A 43 20.26 14.52 -11.23
CA SER A 43 19.38 15.17 -12.20
C SER A 43 20.15 16.20 -13.00
N ILE A 44 20.09 16.07 -14.32
CA ILE A 44 20.78 16.93 -15.27
C ILE A 44 19.81 17.47 -16.33
N PRO A 45 20.03 18.68 -16.90
CA PRO A 45 19.25 19.14 -18.06
C PRO A 45 19.44 18.19 -19.26
N VAL A 46 18.36 17.96 -20.02
CA VAL A 46 18.41 17.20 -21.27
C VAL A 46 19.25 17.90 -22.32
N THR A 47 19.14 19.25 -22.42
CA THR A 47 19.89 20.08 -23.35
C THR A 47 20.92 20.90 -22.61
N ALA A 48 22.05 21.17 -23.26
CA ALA A 48 23.00 22.19 -22.81
C ALA A 48 22.38 23.59 -22.92
N ARG A 49 22.82 24.51 -22.07
CA ARG A 49 22.28 25.88 -21.96
C ARG A 49 22.15 26.63 -23.30
N ASP A 50 21.25 27.62 -23.31
CA ASP A 50 20.77 28.50 -24.38
C ASP A 50 21.82 29.24 -25.24
N GLU A 51 23.11 29.04 -25.04
CA GLU A 51 24.16 29.66 -25.87
C GLU A 51 24.11 29.19 -27.35
N PHE A 52 23.34 28.17 -27.67
CA PHE A 52 23.11 27.68 -29.03
C PHE A 52 21.74 28.06 -29.62
N ALA A 53 20.92 28.83 -28.90
CA ALA A 53 19.62 29.29 -29.39
C ALA A 53 19.73 30.39 -30.50
N THR A 54 20.95 30.84 -30.82
CA THR A 54 21.20 31.89 -31.82
C THR A 54 21.82 31.41 -33.13
N ILE A 55 21.92 30.08 -33.34
CA ILE A 55 22.33 29.57 -34.67
C ILE A 55 21.06 29.43 -35.50
N ASP A 56 20.91 30.33 -36.43
CA ASP A 56 19.85 30.50 -37.41
C ASP A 56 18.93 29.33 -37.66
N ASP A 57 17.66 29.48 -37.26
CA ASP A 57 16.53 28.57 -37.55
C ASP A 57 16.24 28.42 -39.06
N GLU A 58 16.87 29.23 -39.92
CA GLU A 58 16.60 29.27 -41.37
C GLU A 58 17.15 28.07 -42.16
N CYS A 59 17.99 27.21 -41.58
CA CYS A 59 18.58 26.05 -42.24
C CYS A 59 18.22 24.68 -41.66
N ALA A 60 17.32 24.58 -40.70
CA ALA A 60 16.90 23.31 -40.16
C ALA A 60 15.90 22.63 -41.08
N SER A 61 16.31 21.60 -41.83
CA SER A 61 15.38 20.74 -42.53
C SER A 61 14.53 19.96 -41.50
N GLU A 62 13.26 19.74 -41.80
CA GLU A 62 12.34 18.97 -40.93
C GLU A 62 12.87 17.55 -40.60
N THR A 63 13.82 17.03 -41.37
CA THR A 63 14.38 15.69 -41.26
C THR A 63 15.58 15.58 -40.33
N TYR A 64 16.36 16.66 -40.15
CA TYR A 64 17.57 16.69 -39.31
C TYR A 64 17.63 17.98 -38.52
N PRO A 65 16.97 18.09 -37.38
CA PRO A 65 17.06 19.27 -36.54
C PRO A 65 18.51 19.42 -36.05
N ARG A 66 19.12 20.55 -36.37
CA ARG A 66 20.42 20.99 -35.81
C ARG A 66 20.26 21.48 -34.38
N THR A 67 19.77 20.61 -33.49
CA THR A 67 19.92 20.94 -32.09
C THR A 67 21.09 20.14 -31.57
N PRO A 68 22.00 20.80 -30.91
CA PRO A 68 23.03 20.12 -30.20
C PRO A 68 22.38 19.45 -28.99
N PHE A 69 21.94 18.22 -29.15
CA PHE A 69 22.03 17.34 -28.02
C PHE A 69 23.53 17.25 -27.76
N ALA A 70 24.03 18.08 -26.87
CA ALA A 70 25.45 18.16 -26.57
C ALA A 70 25.96 16.88 -25.86
N ARG A 71 25.19 15.76 -25.95
CA ARG A 71 25.44 14.56 -25.19
C ARG A 71 25.21 13.36 -26.07
N SER A 72 26.25 12.59 -26.25
CA SER A 72 26.18 11.29 -26.90
C SER A 72 25.63 10.25 -25.93
N ASP A 73 24.85 9.30 -26.43
CA ASP A 73 24.44 8.10 -25.71
C ASP A 73 25.64 7.21 -25.30
N GLU A 74 26.80 7.39 -25.97
CA GLU A 74 28.07 6.73 -25.66
C GLU A 74 28.78 7.26 -24.40
N GLU A 75 28.35 8.39 -23.82
CA GLU A 75 28.99 8.98 -22.63
C GLU A 75 28.88 8.10 -21.38
N LEU A 76 27.84 7.25 -21.29
CA LEU A 76 27.59 6.30 -20.22
C LEU A 76 27.10 4.97 -20.80
N ASN A 77 27.31 3.89 -20.07
CA ASN A 77 26.67 2.63 -20.43
C ASN A 77 25.15 2.64 -20.08
N SER A 78 24.40 1.72 -20.65
CA SER A 78 22.94 1.65 -20.49
C SER A 78 22.50 1.48 -19.02
N GLN A 79 23.30 0.80 -18.22
CA GLN A 79 23.02 0.61 -16.79
C GLN A 79 23.19 1.94 -16.02
N GLU A 80 24.21 2.72 -16.33
CA GLU A 80 24.42 4.03 -15.71
C GLU A 80 23.31 5.02 -16.09
N TRP A 81 22.90 5.05 -17.38
CA TRP A 81 21.76 5.84 -17.81
C TRP A 81 20.50 5.50 -17.04
N SER A 82 20.17 4.22 -16.91
CA SER A 82 18.93 3.73 -16.29
C SER A 82 18.93 3.79 -14.77
N THR A 83 20.09 3.88 -14.14
CA THR A 83 20.20 3.83 -12.67
C THR A 83 20.68 5.11 -12.03
N ARG A 84 21.46 5.93 -12.73
CA ARG A 84 22.15 7.10 -12.14
C ARG A 84 21.72 8.44 -12.71
N VAL A 85 20.99 8.44 -13.82
CA VAL A 85 20.66 9.69 -14.51
C VAL A 85 19.17 9.94 -14.56
N VAL A 86 18.78 11.11 -14.09
CA VAL A 86 17.44 11.66 -14.25
C VAL A 86 17.57 12.91 -15.15
N MET A 87 16.86 12.92 -16.27
CA MET A 87 16.90 14.03 -17.22
C MET A 87 15.83 15.06 -16.93
N ARG A 88 16.18 16.34 -16.91
CA ARG A 88 15.22 17.42 -16.72
C ARG A 88 15.01 18.15 -18.03
N THR A 89 13.74 18.29 -18.46
CA THR A 89 13.36 19.06 -19.64
C THR A 89 13.68 20.55 -19.44
N SER A 90 13.97 21.26 -20.54
CA SER A 90 14.34 22.67 -20.48
C SER A 90 13.14 23.57 -20.22
N ALA A 91 13.39 24.67 -19.48
CA ALA A 91 12.38 25.71 -19.29
C ALA A 91 12.01 26.39 -20.63
N ALA A 92 12.93 26.40 -21.61
CA ALA A 92 12.70 26.95 -22.94
C ALA A 92 11.66 26.11 -23.70
N ALA A 93 11.79 24.77 -23.71
CA ALA A 93 10.82 23.88 -24.35
C ALA A 93 9.41 24.02 -23.75
N LEU A 94 9.32 24.15 -22.41
CA LEU A 94 8.04 24.37 -21.73
C LEU A 94 7.45 25.75 -22.03
N ARG A 95 8.30 26.80 -22.14
CA ARG A 95 7.85 28.13 -22.50
C ARG A 95 7.32 28.16 -23.93
N GLU A 96 8.04 27.55 -24.88
CA GLU A 96 7.59 27.41 -26.26
C GLU A 96 6.22 26.69 -26.36
N LEU A 97 6.03 25.62 -25.62
CA LEU A 97 4.76 24.92 -25.56
C LEU A 97 3.63 25.81 -25.01
N ARG A 98 3.89 26.55 -23.94
CA ARG A 98 2.87 27.37 -23.26
C ARG A 98 2.51 28.63 -24.03
N MET A 99 3.50 29.35 -24.55
CA MET A 99 3.28 30.63 -25.24
C MET A 99 2.88 30.45 -26.69
N ASN A 100 3.53 29.55 -27.39
CA ASN A 100 3.42 29.44 -28.86
C ASN A 100 2.68 28.15 -29.29
N GLY A 101 2.32 27.26 -28.36
CA GLY A 101 1.73 25.95 -28.66
C GLY A 101 2.70 24.99 -29.36
N ASN A 102 4.00 25.27 -29.35
CA ASN A 102 5.01 24.46 -30.03
C ASN A 102 5.39 23.24 -29.18
N GLU A 103 4.86 22.10 -29.56
CA GLU A 103 5.06 20.81 -28.86
C GLU A 103 6.41 20.15 -29.21
N ARG A 104 7.07 20.57 -30.32
CA ARG A 104 8.22 19.86 -30.90
C ARG A 104 9.43 19.79 -29.98
N ALA A 105 9.73 20.86 -29.27
CA ALA A 105 10.89 20.92 -28.38
C ALA A 105 10.76 19.95 -27.20
N LEU A 106 9.64 20.00 -26.49
CA LEU A 106 9.38 19.10 -25.37
C LEU A 106 9.29 17.63 -25.83
N ALA A 107 8.60 17.36 -26.93
CA ALA A 107 8.51 16.01 -27.50
C ALA A 107 9.90 15.43 -27.83
N ARG A 108 10.78 16.24 -28.38
CA ARG A 108 12.14 15.83 -28.71
C ARG A 108 12.97 15.52 -27.45
N GLU A 109 12.88 16.36 -26.42
CA GLU A 109 13.58 16.14 -25.16
C GLU A 109 13.10 14.87 -24.46
N LEU A 110 11.80 14.60 -24.47
CA LEU A 110 11.23 13.35 -23.91
C LEU A 110 11.70 12.10 -24.69
N ARG A 111 11.67 12.16 -26.03
CA ARG A 111 12.15 11.06 -26.87
C ARG A 111 13.64 10.77 -26.66
N TRP A 112 14.45 11.81 -26.45
CA TRP A 112 15.88 11.64 -26.15
C TRP A 112 16.09 10.97 -24.81
N ALA A 113 15.38 11.38 -23.76
CA ALA A 113 15.43 10.71 -22.47
C ALA A 113 15.06 9.23 -22.56
N GLY A 114 14.04 8.91 -23.37
CA GLY A 114 13.65 7.53 -23.67
C GLY A 114 14.69 6.76 -24.49
N HIS A 115 15.34 7.42 -25.48
CA HIS A 115 16.37 6.81 -26.31
C HIS A 115 17.59 6.34 -25.49
N VAL A 116 18.09 7.17 -24.59
CA VAL A 116 19.21 6.78 -23.72
C VAL A 116 18.79 5.87 -22.58
N GLY A 117 17.50 5.66 -22.38
CA GLY A 117 16.97 4.85 -21.29
C GLY A 117 17.20 5.47 -19.91
N ALA A 118 17.12 6.80 -19.79
CA ALA A 118 17.29 7.49 -18.51
C ALA A 118 16.30 6.95 -17.47
N HIS A 119 16.68 6.96 -16.19
CA HIS A 119 15.85 6.49 -15.09
C HIS A 119 14.48 7.19 -15.07
N ALA A 120 14.49 8.51 -15.23
CA ALA A 120 13.29 9.32 -15.36
C ALA A 120 13.56 10.58 -16.20
N ALA A 121 12.48 11.14 -16.76
CA ALA A 121 12.44 12.47 -17.36
C ALA A 121 11.59 13.40 -16.49
N ILE A 122 12.16 14.50 -15.98
CA ILE A 122 11.44 15.50 -15.20
C ILE A 122 10.82 16.52 -16.15
N VAL A 123 9.52 16.77 -15.95
CA VAL A 123 8.77 17.82 -16.64
C VAL A 123 8.19 18.77 -15.59
N ASP A 124 8.51 20.05 -15.67
CA ASP A 124 8.01 21.06 -14.74
C ASP A 124 6.58 21.51 -15.09
N ALA A 125 5.61 21.19 -14.20
CA ALA A 125 4.22 21.65 -14.29
C ALA A 125 3.93 22.87 -13.38
N THR A 126 4.94 23.44 -12.73
CA THR A 126 4.79 24.39 -11.61
C THR A 126 4.50 25.85 -11.99
N SER A 127 4.33 26.22 -13.27
CA SER A 127 4.09 27.61 -13.60
C SER A 127 2.63 28.01 -13.36
N ASN A 128 2.45 29.15 -12.68
CA ASN A 128 1.14 29.78 -12.41
C ASN A 128 0.48 30.45 -13.64
N GLU A 129 1.03 30.28 -14.84
CA GLU A 129 0.57 30.97 -16.03
C GLU A 129 -0.45 30.15 -16.81
N GLY A 130 -1.73 30.36 -16.53
CA GLY A 130 -2.88 29.99 -17.36
C GLY A 130 -3.51 28.63 -17.08
N GLU A 131 -4.84 28.57 -17.11
CA GLU A 131 -5.68 27.40 -16.84
C GLU A 131 -5.48 26.19 -17.80
N GLY A 132 -4.75 26.35 -18.88
CA GLY A 132 -4.56 25.28 -19.89
C GLY A 132 -3.16 24.66 -19.95
N GLY A 133 -2.21 25.13 -19.15
CA GLY A 133 -0.80 24.72 -19.26
C GLY A 133 -0.56 23.25 -18.94
N ASP A 134 -1.17 22.73 -17.89
CA ASP A 134 -0.95 21.37 -17.42
C ASP A 134 -1.53 20.32 -18.39
N VAL A 135 -2.67 20.60 -19.01
CA VAL A 135 -3.29 19.72 -20.02
C VAL A 135 -2.44 19.65 -21.31
N ARG A 136 -1.83 20.75 -21.74
CA ARG A 136 -0.94 20.75 -22.91
C ARG A 136 0.32 19.92 -22.66
N VAL A 137 0.93 20.07 -21.49
CA VAL A 137 2.08 19.27 -21.07
C VAL A 137 1.70 17.79 -21.04
N ALA A 138 0.58 17.45 -20.40
CA ALA A 138 0.07 16.08 -20.32
C ALA A 138 -0.17 15.46 -21.71
N ARG A 139 -0.72 16.24 -22.64
CA ARG A 139 -0.93 15.78 -24.03
C ARG A 139 0.40 15.44 -24.72
N VAL A 140 1.43 16.28 -24.57
CA VAL A 140 2.75 15.99 -25.18
C VAL A 140 3.37 14.74 -24.56
N ILE A 141 3.23 14.54 -23.24
CA ILE A 141 3.68 13.32 -22.56
C ILE A 141 2.94 12.11 -23.15
N LEU A 142 1.61 12.16 -23.22
CA LEU A 142 0.79 11.07 -23.72
C LEU A 142 1.13 10.68 -25.17
N MET A 143 1.34 11.68 -26.05
CA MET A 143 1.70 11.45 -27.46
C MET A 143 3.10 10.83 -27.63
N ASN A 144 3.95 10.89 -26.62
CA ASN A 144 5.31 10.34 -26.66
C ASN A 144 5.51 9.17 -25.70
N ILE A 145 4.42 8.65 -25.13
CA ILE A 145 4.48 7.62 -24.06
C ILE A 145 5.17 6.33 -24.50
N ASP A 146 4.99 5.95 -25.77
CA ASP A 146 5.58 4.73 -26.34
C ASP A 146 7.10 4.83 -26.50
N ALA A 147 7.63 6.04 -26.63
CA ALA A 147 9.09 6.28 -26.62
C ALA A 147 9.68 6.24 -25.20
N LEU A 148 8.85 6.24 -24.18
CA LEU A 148 9.22 6.28 -22.75
C LEU A 148 8.96 4.96 -22.03
N THR A 149 8.96 3.83 -22.76
CA THR A 149 8.59 2.51 -22.21
C THR A 149 9.43 2.12 -20.97
N HIS A 150 10.73 2.46 -20.96
CA HIS A 150 11.65 2.16 -19.87
C HIS A 150 12.05 3.38 -19.03
N THR A 151 11.55 4.56 -19.39
CA THR A 151 11.83 5.82 -18.71
C THR A 151 10.57 6.32 -18.01
N LYS A 152 10.65 6.57 -16.71
CA LYS A 152 9.56 7.17 -15.96
C LYS A 152 9.43 8.65 -16.32
N VAL A 153 8.21 9.17 -16.31
CA VAL A 153 7.99 10.63 -16.41
C VAL A 153 7.68 11.14 -15.00
N TRP A 154 8.49 12.05 -14.52
CA TRP A 154 8.29 12.71 -13.24
C TRP A 154 7.75 14.14 -13.50
N VAL A 155 6.46 14.32 -13.27
CA VAL A 155 5.83 15.64 -13.35
C VAL A 155 6.08 16.37 -12.04
N ARG A 156 6.89 17.43 -12.07
CA ARG A 156 7.21 18.22 -10.88
C ARG A 156 5.99 19.05 -10.49
N VAL A 157 5.52 18.84 -9.29
CA VAL A 157 4.42 19.57 -8.66
C VAL A 157 4.85 20.12 -7.30
N LEU A 158 4.29 21.26 -6.90
CA LEU A 158 4.59 21.81 -5.59
C LEU A 158 3.97 20.91 -4.51
N GLY A 159 4.81 20.22 -3.75
CA GLY A 159 4.38 19.23 -2.74
C GLY A 159 4.13 19.85 -1.37
N ALA A 160 4.95 20.81 -0.92
CA ALA A 160 4.77 21.57 0.31
C ALA A 160 5.43 22.94 0.18
N SER A 161 4.63 23.99 0.31
CA SER A 161 5.08 25.39 0.23
C SER A 161 5.04 26.10 1.58
N GLY A 162 4.38 25.54 2.58
CA GLY A 162 4.05 26.19 3.83
C GLY A 162 2.74 26.99 3.78
N ASP A 163 2.01 26.96 2.65
CA ASP A 163 0.70 27.57 2.46
C ASP A 163 -0.31 26.53 1.99
N ALA A 164 -1.33 26.26 2.82
CA ALA A 164 -2.29 25.18 2.60
C ALA A 164 -3.10 25.34 1.31
N ALA A 165 -3.45 26.57 0.91
CA ALA A 165 -4.22 26.81 -0.31
C ALA A 165 -3.39 26.50 -1.56
N THR A 166 -2.13 26.94 -1.57
CA THR A 166 -1.17 26.64 -2.66
C THR A 166 -0.90 25.15 -2.78
N ASP A 167 -0.75 24.46 -1.64
CA ASP A 167 -0.50 23.02 -1.59
C ASP A 167 -1.71 22.23 -2.08
N GLU A 168 -2.92 22.70 -1.78
CA GLU A 168 -4.16 22.10 -2.27
C GLU A 168 -4.32 22.29 -3.78
N ASP A 169 -4.00 23.46 -4.31
CA ASP A 169 -3.98 23.72 -5.75
C ASP A 169 -2.99 22.84 -6.49
N ALA A 170 -1.84 22.55 -5.88
CA ALA A 170 -0.84 21.65 -6.45
C ALA A 170 -1.37 20.23 -6.62
N HIS A 171 -2.11 19.71 -5.63
CA HIS A 171 -2.74 18.39 -5.74
C HIS A 171 -3.82 18.34 -6.83
N ALA A 172 -4.65 19.39 -6.92
CA ALA A 172 -5.67 19.48 -7.98
C ALA A 172 -5.04 19.53 -9.38
N ARG A 173 -3.91 20.23 -9.54
CA ARG A 173 -3.14 20.25 -10.81
C ARG A 173 -2.53 18.91 -11.14
N TRP A 174 -1.96 18.21 -10.14
CA TRP A 174 -1.47 16.85 -10.32
C TRP A 174 -2.59 15.95 -10.88
N ARG A 175 -3.76 15.96 -10.23
CA ARG A 175 -4.92 15.19 -10.70
C ARG A 175 -5.28 15.52 -12.15
N THR A 176 -5.38 16.79 -12.49
CA THR A 176 -5.71 17.23 -13.87
C THR A 176 -4.68 16.74 -14.88
N THR A 177 -3.40 16.82 -14.54
CA THR A 177 -2.31 16.34 -15.40
C THR A 177 -2.35 14.82 -15.54
N ASP A 178 -2.56 14.10 -14.45
CA ASP A 178 -2.65 12.65 -14.42
C ASP A 178 -3.84 12.12 -15.24
N GLU A 179 -5.02 12.72 -15.10
CA GLU A 179 -6.20 12.42 -15.92
C GLU A 179 -5.93 12.69 -17.40
N ALA A 180 -5.33 13.82 -17.74
CA ALA A 180 -4.99 14.19 -19.11
C ALA A 180 -3.91 13.30 -19.72
N CYS A 181 -3.02 12.71 -18.91
CA CYS A 181 -2.08 11.66 -19.31
C CYS A 181 -2.75 10.28 -19.44
N GLY A 182 -4.06 10.15 -19.19
CA GLY A 182 -4.78 8.89 -19.21
C GLY A 182 -4.37 7.95 -18.08
N ARG A 183 -3.96 8.47 -16.94
CA ARG A 183 -3.52 7.73 -15.75
C ARG A 183 -2.49 6.64 -16.07
N ARG A 184 -1.47 6.98 -16.86
CA ARG A 184 -0.43 6.04 -17.28
C ARG A 184 0.48 5.65 -16.12
N SER A 185 0.72 4.35 -15.97
CA SER A 185 1.51 3.79 -14.86
C SER A 185 2.99 4.19 -14.84
N ASN A 186 3.53 4.74 -15.92
CA ASN A 186 4.89 5.28 -15.98
C ASN A 186 4.96 6.80 -15.78
N VAL A 187 3.83 7.48 -15.48
CA VAL A 187 3.76 8.91 -15.13
C VAL A 187 3.57 9.04 -13.62
N TYR A 188 4.45 9.79 -12.97
CA TYR A 188 4.51 9.94 -11.52
C TYR A 188 4.60 11.41 -11.13
N ALA A 189 4.09 11.75 -9.95
CA ALA A 189 4.39 13.04 -9.32
C ALA A 189 5.82 13.05 -8.79
N LEU A 190 6.53 14.15 -9.04
CA LEU A 190 7.74 14.55 -8.34
C LEU A 190 7.36 15.69 -7.39
N LEU A 191 7.28 15.39 -6.11
CA LEU A 191 6.85 16.36 -5.10
C LEU A 191 7.98 17.36 -4.83
N HIS A 192 7.78 18.64 -5.13
CA HIS A 192 8.72 19.68 -4.77
C HIS A 192 8.37 20.25 -3.39
N VAL A 193 9.20 19.95 -2.39
CA VAL A 193 9.01 20.34 -1.00
C VAL A 193 9.97 21.49 -0.66
N VAL A 194 9.43 22.68 -0.46
CA VAL A 194 10.20 23.91 -0.14
C VAL A 194 10.05 24.34 1.32
N ALA A 195 9.05 23.79 2.02
CA ALA A 195 8.80 24.02 3.45
C ALA A 195 8.28 22.74 4.12
N ALA A 196 8.18 22.73 5.45
CA ALA A 196 7.55 21.63 6.17
C ALA A 196 6.05 21.54 5.81
N PRO A 197 5.48 20.32 5.66
CA PRO A 197 4.06 20.15 5.41
C PRO A 197 3.21 20.66 6.59
N ILE A 198 2.01 21.13 6.27
CA ILE A 198 1.02 21.60 7.24
C ILE A 198 0.14 20.43 7.65
N GLY A 199 0.48 19.78 8.77
CA GLY A 199 -0.27 18.64 9.28
C GLY A 199 0.08 17.31 8.59
N ARG A 200 -0.30 16.24 9.26
CA ARG A 200 0.00 14.88 8.81
C ARG A 200 -0.88 14.44 7.66
N GLU A 201 -2.17 14.71 7.71
CA GLU A 201 -3.14 14.35 6.67
C GLU A 201 -2.76 14.90 5.31
N TRP A 202 -2.23 16.13 5.29
CA TRP A 202 -1.81 16.77 4.06
C TRP A 202 -0.72 15.98 3.33
N TRP A 203 0.23 15.42 4.08
CA TRP A 203 1.29 14.57 3.52
C TRP A 203 0.75 13.17 3.16
N GLU A 204 -0.08 12.56 4.03
CA GLU A 204 -0.54 11.19 3.88
C GLU A 204 -1.35 10.97 2.60
N ARG A 205 -2.08 11.98 2.11
CA ARG A 205 -2.81 11.87 0.82
C ARG A 205 -1.89 11.55 -0.37
N TRP A 206 -0.66 12.06 -0.36
CA TRP A 206 0.33 11.79 -1.41
C TRP A 206 0.82 10.33 -1.39
N ILE A 207 0.71 9.64 -0.26
CA ILE A 207 1.03 8.21 -0.16
C ILE A 207 0.12 7.38 -1.07
N GLY A 208 -1.14 7.75 -1.18
CA GLY A 208 -2.13 7.11 -2.04
C GLY A 208 -1.99 7.44 -3.52
N GLU A 209 -1.17 8.44 -3.88
CA GLU A 209 -0.91 8.87 -5.24
C GLU A 209 0.32 8.20 -5.86
N ARG A 210 0.50 8.36 -7.17
CA ARG A 210 1.70 7.89 -7.89
C ARG A 210 2.89 8.82 -7.66
N VAL A 211 3.47 8.81 -6.48
CA VAL A 211 4.67 9.57 -6.17
C VAL A 211 5.92 8.75 -6.52
N GLY A 212 6.72 9.24 -7.47
CA GLY A 212 7.98 8.62 -7.87
C GLY A 212 9.17 9.09 -7.05
N ALA A 213 9.20 10.39 -6.73
CA ALA A 213 10.29 10.99 -5.98
C ALA A 213 9.84 12.29 -5.27
N CYS A 214 10.68 12.76 -4.36
CA CYS A 214 10.57 14.05 -3.70
C CYS A 214 11.78 14.92 -4.06
N ALA A 215 11.55 16.08 -4.66
CA ALA A 215 12.52 17.14 -4.83
C ALA A 215 12.53 18.01 -3.57
N LEU A 216 13.42 17.68 -2.64
CA LEU A 216 13.54 18.36 -1.35
C LEU A 216 14.48 19.57 -1.49
N SER A 217 13.89 20.77 -1.40
CA SER A 217 14.65 22.00 -1.47
C SER A 217 15.52 22.21 -0.24
N VAL A 218 16.74 22.69 -0.42
CA VAL A 218 17.60 23.13 0.70
C VAL A 218 16.95 24.25 1.53
N ARG A 219 15.95 24.96 0.98
CA ARG A 219 15.17 25.99 1.71
C ARG A 219 14.27 25.40 2.80
N ALA A 220 13.91 24.12 2.71
CA ALA A 220 13.14 23.44 3.74
C ALA A 220 13.95 23.16 5.03
N PHE A 221 15.28 23.30 4.96
CA PHE A 221 16.17 23.09 6.09
C PHE A 221 16.34 24.36 6.91
N VAL A 222 16.53 24.18 8.21
CA VAL A 222 16.87 25.23 9.17
C VAL A 222 18.23 24.92 9.79
N LYS A 223 18.92 25.91 10.33
CA LYS A 223 20.17 25.69 11.07
C LYS A 223 19.88 25.26 12.52
N ASN A 224 20.53 24.22 12.98
CA ASN A 224 20.54 23.89 14.40
C ASN A 224 21.49 24.82 15.19
N ALA A 225 21.57 24.67 16.52
CA ALA A 225 22.44 25.48 17.39
C ALA A 225 23.95 25.37 17.05
N ARG A 226 24.36 24.35 16.30
CA ARG A 226 25.75 24.14 15.86
C ARG A 226 25.98 24.59 14.41
N GLY A 227 24.98 25.21 13.76
CA GLY A 227 25.07 25.68 12.36
C GLY A 227 24.81 24.63 11.28
N PHE A 228 24.52 23.35 11.65
CA PHE A 228 24.25 22.29 10.68
C PHE A 228 22.81 22.35 10.14
N PRO A 229 22.59 21.99 8.86
CA PRO A 229 21.25 21.92 8.30
C PRO A 229 20.46 20.77 8.92
N VAL A 230 19.25 21.05 9.38
CA VAL A 230 18.27 20.07 9.91
C VAL A 230 16.89 20.38 9.39
N LEU A 231 16.01 19.39 9.31
CA LEU A 231 14.61 19.59 8.96
C LEU A 231 13.76 19.87 10.20
N PRO A 232 12.67 20.66 10.09
CA PRO A 232 11.61 20.70 11.08
C PRO A 232 11.03 19.30 11.37
N LYS A 233 10.41 19.10 12.55
CA LYS A 233 9.94 17.78 13.00
C LYS A 233 8.96 17.11 12.02
N GLU A 234 8.04 17.88 11.47
CA GLU A 234 7.04 17.42 10.50
C GLU A 234 7.71 16.92 9.21
N ALA A 235 8.67 17.69 8.70
CA ALA A 235 9.45 17.30 7.52
C ALA A 235 10.37 16.09 7.79
N GLN A 236 10.91 15.94 9.02
CA GLN A 236 11.65 14.73 9.41
C GLN A 236 10.75 13.49 9.38
N ALA A 237 9.52 13.61 9.92
CA ALA A 237 8.56 12.50 9.93
C ALA A 237 8.18 12.10 8.49
N MET A 238 7.91 13.08 7.63
CA MET A 238 7.64 12.86 6.20
C MET A 238 8.81 12.16 5.50
N VAL A 239 10.04 12.63 5.68
CA VAL A 239 11.23 12.05 5.03
C VAL A 239 11.46 10.60 5.50
N ARG A 240 11.30 10.30 6.79
CA ARG A 240 11.39 8.92 7.30
C ARG A 240 10.31 8.02 6.70
N ASP A 241 9.09 8.54 6.55
CA ASP A 241 7.99 7.78 5.92
C ASP A 241 8.25 7.55 4.41
N MET A 242 8.84 8.53 3.72
CA MET A 242 9.30 8.35 2.34
C MET A 242 10.35 7.24 2.22
N PHE A 243 11.32 7.16 3.12
CA PHE A 243 12.30 6.08 3.14
C PHE A 243 11.65 4.72 3.34
N ARG A 244 10.71 4.58 4.31
CA ARG A 244 9.95 3.34 4.54
C ARG A 244 9.17 2.88 3.31
N ARG A 245 8.77 3.81 2.44
CA ARG A 245 7.99 3.54 1.21
C ARG A 245 8.84 3.49 -0.05
N ASN A 246 10.16 3.52 0.08
CA ASN A 246 11.11 3.52 -1.03
C ASN A 246 10.85 4.67 -2.04
N ILE A 247 10.42 5.85 -1.55
CA ILE A 247 10.30 7.07 -2.35
C ILE A 247 11.69 7.70 -2.45
N GLN A 248 12.12 8.00 -3.66
CA GLN A 248 13.42 8.62 -3.91
C GLN A 248 13.42 10.07 -3.45
N ILE A 249 14.54 10.54 -2.89
CA ILE A 249 14.71 11.94 -2.48
C ILE A 249 15.81 12.58 -3.34
N MET A 250 15.51 13.74 -3.89
CA MET A 250 16.45 14.52 -4.68
C MET A 250 16.63 15.91 -4.04
N LEU A 251 17.85 16.24 -3.60
CA LEU A 251 18.17 17.57 -3.09
C LEU A 251 18.21 18.58 -4.22
N THR A 252 17.53 19.72 -4.04
CA THR A 252 17.37 20.76 -5.06
C THR A 252 17.67 22.17 -4.52
N ASP A 253 17.70 23.17 -5.40
CA ASP A 253 17.80 24.60 -5.10
C ASP A 253 19.07 25.00 -4.33
N TRP A 254 20.16 24.26 -4.51
CA TRP A 254 21.39 24.54 -3.81
C TRP A 254 21.92 25.98 -4.05
N ASN A 255 21.62 26.58 -5.21
CA ASN A 255 21.95 27.99 -5.50
C ASN A 255 21.04 29.00 -4.79
N GLY A 256 19.95 28.54 -4.18
CA GLY A 256 18.98 29.33 -3.43
C GLY A 256 19.01 29.08 -1.94
N ALA A 257 20.09 28.49 -1.41
CA ALA A 257 20.27 28.33 0.02
C ALA A 257 20.16 29.71 0.74
N PRO A 258 19.49 29.76 1.91
CA PRO A 258 19.43 30.98 2.70
C PRO A 258 20.85 31.50 2.92
N ASP A 259 21.05 32.83 2.80
CA ASP A 259 22.33 33.45 3.01
C ASP A 259 22.96 32.95 4.31
N GLY A 260 24.17 32.39 4.23
CA GLY A 260 24.94 31.86 5.33
C GLY A 260 24.86 30.34 5.55
N CYS A 261 24.07 29.55 4.80
CA CYS A 261 24.06 28.06 4.96
C CYS A 261 25.08 27.32 4.07
N ALA A 262 25.61 27.93 3.03
CA ALA A 262 26.35 27.22 1.98
C ALA A 262 27.79 27.64 1.76
N ARG A 263 28.31 28.66 2.44
CA ARG A 263 29.64 29.20 2.13
C ARG A 263 30.60 29.41 3.30
N GLU A 264 30.16 29.27 4.53
CA GLU A 264 31.14 29.29 5.62
C GLU A 264 31.78 27.91 5.70
N THR A 265 32.99 27.82 5.20
CA THR A 265 33.95 26.77 5.49
C THR A 265 33.96 26.53 6.98
N ILE A 266 33.41 25.38 7.41
CA ILE A 266 33.58 24.91 8.77
C ILE A 266 35.06 24.68 8.94
N ALA A 267 35.68 25.42 9.88
CA ALA A 267 37.09 25.27 10.17
C ALA A 267 37.37 23.80 10.55
N PRO A 268 38.52 23.21 10.16
CA PRO A 268 38.83 21.79 10.32
C PRO A 268 38.87 21.28 11.76
N GLY A 269 38.47 22.08 12.74
CA GLY A 269 38.54 21.77 14.17
C GLY A 269 37.24 21.39 14.87
N ASP A 270 36.07 21.57 14.25
CA ASP A 270 34.78 21.45 14.95
C ASP A 270 34.05 20.10 14.79
N VAL A 271 34.66 19.12 14.12
CA VAL A 271 34.12 17.76 14.03
C VAL A 271 34.85 16.89 15.03
N ALA A 272 34.32 16.82 16.26
CA ALA A 272 34.81 15.89 17.28
C ALA A 272 34.31 14.47 16.94
N GLY A 273 35.19 13.65 16.37
CA GLY A 273 34.95 12.25 16.07
C GLY A 273 36.05 11.75 15.15
N ASP A 274 37.07 11.16 15.73
CA ASP A 274 38.31 10.71 15.09
C ASP A 274 38.08 9.41 14.33
N GLU A 275 37.47 9.49 13.13
CA GLU A 275 37.61 8.45 12.07
C GLU A 275 37.12 9.04 10.73
N GLY A 276 38.05 9.51 9.92
CA GLY A 276 37.82 9.92 8.53
C GLY A 276 37.83 11.44 8.30
N ARG A 277 38.99 12.06 8.31
CA ARG A 277 39.22 13.38 7.74
C ARG A 277 38.76 13.37 6.28
N VAL A 278 37.56 13.88 6.03
CA VAL A 278 37.13 14.24 4.68
C VAL A 278 37.83 15.55 4.34
N ASP A 279 38.54 15.55 3.22
CA ASP A 279 39.15 16.75 2.66
C ASP A 279 38.02 17.73 2.30
N VAL A 280 37.85 18.78 3.12
CA VAL A 280 36.72 19.72 3.05
C VAL A 280 36.74 20.54 1.77
N ASP A 281 37.90 20.68 1.12
CA ASP A 281 38.07 21.42 -0.14
C ASP A 281 37.52 20.66 -1.37
N SER A 282 37.21 19.40 -1.27
CA SER A 282 36.66 18.54 -2.34
C SER A 282 35.21 18.11 -2.12
N ALA A 283 34.56 18.49 -1.03
CA ALA A 283 33.23 18.03 -0.68
C ALA A 283 32.14 18.62 -1.61
N HIS A 284 31.21 17.78 -2.05
CA HIS A 284 30.06 18.22 -2.83
C HIS A 284 29.25 19.27 -2.04
N PRO A 285 28.79 20.38 -2.66
CA PRO A 285 28.13 21.49 -1.94
C PRO A 285 26.92 21.09 -1.09
N MET A 286 26.21 20.00 -1.47
CA MET A 286 25.08 19.48 -0.73
C MET A 286 25.46 18.34 0.24
N ARG A 287 26.74 18.12 0.52
CA ARG A 287 27.20 16.98 1.35
C ARG A 287 26.60 17.00 2.74
N LEU A 288 26.53 18.14 3.42
CA LEU A 288 25.96 18.24 4.76
C LEU A 288 24.46 17.91 4.80
N TYR A 289 23.71 18.29 3.77
CA TYR A 289 22.29 17.93 3.62
C TYR A 289 22.13 16.43 3.40
N TRP A 290 22.99 15.84 2.57
CA TRP A 290 23.02 14.40 2.32
C TRP A 290 23.34 13.62 3.62
N GLU A 291 24.35 14.04 4.40
CA GLU A 291 24.70 13.43 5.69
C GLU A 291 23.54 13.46 6.68
N TYR A 292 22.80 14.56 6.70
CA TYR A 292 21.61 14.66 7.52
C TYR A 292 20.50 13.71 7.06
N LEU A 293 20.28 13.54 5.76
CA LEU A 293 19.33 12.56 5.24
C LEU A 293 19.76 11.13 5.58
N VAL A 294 21.05 10.82 5.50
CA VAL A 294 21.59 9.52 5.94
C VAL A 294 21.37 9.29 7.44
N TYR A 295 21.54 10.32 8.26
CA TYR A 295 21.23 10.27 9.68
C TYR A 295 19.73 9.97 9.91
N LEU A 296 18.83 10.62 9.18
CA LEU A 296 17.39 10.32 9.27
C LEU A 296 17.07 8.89 8.84
N PHE A 297 17.69 8.41 7.77
CA PHE A 297 17.53 7.02 7.29
C PHE A 297 17.99 6.00 8.34
N ARG A 298 19.15 6.20 8.93
CA ARG A 298 19.66 5.33 10.01
C ARG A 298 18.79 5.36 11.28
N GLY A 299 18.03 6.43 11.46
CA GLY A 299 17.06 6.56 12.55
C GLY A 299 15.67 5.98 12.20
N VAL A 300 15.47 5.41 11.01
CA VAL A 300 14.31 4.60 10.69
C VAL A 300 14.48 3.26 11.39
N GLU A 301 13.47 2.83 12.16
CA GLU A 301 13.50 1.52 12.78
C GLU A 301 13.68 0.43 11.73
N PRO A 302 14.61 -0.51 11.94
CA PRO A 302 14.76 -1.65 11.05
C PRO A 302 13.44 -2.41 10.92
N ALA A 303 13.15 -2.89 9.71
CA ALA A 303 11.99 -3.74 9.49
C ALA A 303 12.09 -5.00 10.36
N SER A 304 10.99 -5.38 11.04
CA SER A 304 10.93 -6.64 11.77
C SER A 304 11.06 -7.82 10.81
N GLU A 305 11.41 -9.00 11.33
CA GLU A 305 11.47 -10.24 10.55
C GLU A 305 10.17 -10.51 9.80
N GLN A 306 9.04 -10.26 10.46
CA GLN A 306 7.70 -10.32 9.86
C GLN A 306 7.54 -9.30 8.73
N ALA A 307 7.93 -8.04 8.95
CA ALA A 307 7.81 -6.99 7.94
C ALA A 307 8.67 -7.28 6.68
N LEU A 308 9.81 -7.97 6.86
CA LEU A 308 10.64 -8.46 5.75
C LEU A 308 9.98 -9.63 5.01
N ALA A 309 9.39 -10.59 5.73
CA ALA A 309 8.65 -11.70 5.14
C ALA A 309 7.42 -11.22 4.36
N GLU A 310 6.75 -10.17 4.83
CA GLU A 310 5.59 -9.55 4.19
C GLU A 310 5.95 -8.58 3.04
N ALA A 311 7.21 -8.16 2.92
CA ALA A 311 7.64 -7.16 1.93
C ALA A 311 7.28 -7.51 0.47
N PRO A 312 7.35 -8.78 0.00
CA PRO A 312 6.93 -9.18 -1.34
C PRO A 312 5.44 -8.99 -1.61
N TYR A 313 4.60 -8.99 -0.58
CA TYR A 313 3.15 -8.86 -0.67
C TYR A 313 2.67 -7.41 -0.59
N ARG A 314 3.55 -6.45 -0.32
CA ARG A 314 3.20 -5.01 -0.23
C ARG A 314 2.64 -4.51 -1.56
N ASP A 315 1.40 -4.04 -1.54
CA ASP A 315 0.63 -3.58 -2.71
C ASP A 315 0.61 -4.60 -3.87
N TYR A 316 0.60 -5.88 -3.55
CA TYR A 316 0.46 -6.98 -4.51
C TYR A 316 -0.97 -7.55 -4.45
N LEU A 317 -1.64 -7.60 -5.61
CA LEU A 317 -3.01 -8.08 -5.72
C LEU A 317 -3.06 -9.61 -5.67
N GLN A 318 -3.77 -10.16 -4.69
CA GLN A 318 -3.98 -11.60 -4.56
C GLN A 318 -5.46 -11.92 -4.69
N ALA A 319 -5.80 -12.93 -5.48
CA ALA A 319 -7.16 -13.45 -5.49
C ALA A 319 -7.47 -14.08 -4.12
N PRO A 320 -8.66 -13.82 -3.53
CA PRO A 320 -9.05 -14.47 -2.29
C PRO A 320 -9.08 -16.00 -2.44
N LEU A 321 -8.66 -16.72 -1.40
CA LEU A 321 -8.75 -18.17 -1.35
C LEU A 321 -10.21 -18.62 -1.27
N GLN A 322 -10.48 -19.81 -1.77
CA GLN A 322 -11.81 -20.47 -1.74
C GLN A 322 -11.72 -21.85 -1.08
N PRO A 323 -11.50 -21.93 0.26
CA PRO A 323 -11.22 -23.19 0.94
C PRO A 323 -12.37 -24.19 0.88
N LEU A 324 -13.62 -23.73 0.71
CA LEU A 324 -14.76 -24.63 0.57
C LEU A 324 -14.78 -25.29 -0.81
N MET A 325 -14.50 -24.58 -1.88
CA MET A 325 -14.48 -25.12 -3.25
C MET A 325 -13.21 -25.92 -3.53
N ASP A 326 -12.05 -25.40 -3.08
CA ASP A 326 -10.75 -25.97 -3.36
C ASP A 326 -10.20 -26.80 -2.19
N ASN A 327 -9.26 -27.69 -2.47
CA ASN A 327 -8.44 -28.34 -1.46
C ASN A 327 -7.11 -27.60 -1.35
N LEU A 328 -6.90 -26.93 -0.22
CA LEU A 328 -5.67 -26.14 0.02
C LEU A 328 -4.43 -27.04 0.03
N GLU A 329 -3.32 -26.50 -0.47
CA GLU A 329 -2.02 -27.16 -0.46
C GLU A 329 -1.36 -27.11 0.93
N SER A 330 -0.45 -28.05 1.20
CA SER A 330 0.25 -28.15 2.48
C SER A 330 1.01 -26.87 2.86
N VAL A 331 1.59 -26.16 1.89
CA VAL A 331 2.33 -24.90 2.12
C VAL A 331 1.39 -23.79 2.63
N THR A 332 0.14 -23.77 2.18
CA THR A 332 -0.86 -22.79 2.63
C THR A 332 -1.21 -23.02 4.10
N TYR A 333 -1.50 -24.28 4.47
CA TYR A 333 -1.70 -24.64 5.89
C TYR A 333 -0.48 -24.28 6.75
N GLU A 334 0.73 -24.61 6.30
CA GLU A 334 1.95 -24.29 7.03
C GLU A 334 2.11 -22.78 7.25
N THR A 335 1.75 -21.97 6.27
CA THR A 335 1.80 -20.51 6.38
C THR A 335 0.81 -20.02 7.44
N PHE A 336 -0.43 -20.50 7.44
CA PHE A 336 -1.42 -20.12 8.44
C PHE A 336 -1.06 -20.58 9.84
N GLU A 337 -0.47 -21.78 9.98
CA GLU A 337 -0.05 -22.33 11.27
C GLU A 337 1.10 -21.56 11.93
N LYS A 338 1.87 -20.79 11.17
CA LYS A 338 2.93 -19.90 11.71
C LYS A 338 2.39 -18.69 12.44
N ASP A 339 1.12 -18.31 12.21
CA ASP A 339 0.49 -17.17 12.91
C ASP A 339 0.07 -17.55 14.33
N ALA A 340 1.03 -17.53 15.25
CA ALA A 340 0.81 -17.89 16.64
C ALA A 340 -0.24 -17.00 17.31
N SER A 341 -0.29 -15.71 16.96
CA SER A 341 -1.21 -14.72 17.55
C SER A 341 -2.67 -15.15 17.42
N LYS A 342 -3.05 -15.62 16.22
CA LYS A 342 -4.38 -16.14 15.95
C LYS A 342 -4.74 -17.32 16.87
N TYR A 343 -3.90 -18.34 16.91
CA TYR A 343 -4.20 -19.56 17.67
C TYR A 343 -4.18 -19.35 19.19
N ILE A 344 -3.42 -18.39 19.69
CA ILE A 344 -3.45 -17.97 21.11
C ILE A 344 -4.85 -17.40 21.46
N GLN A 345 -5.42 -16.57 20.57
CA GLN A 345 -6.78 -16.04 20.80
C GLN A 345 -7.82 -17.15 20.78
N TYR A 346 -7.76 -18.08 19.81
CA TYR A 346 -8.68 -19.22 19.77
C TYR A 346 -8.54 -20.15 20.99
N GLU A 347 -7.32 -20.43 21.44
CA GLU A 347 -7.06 -21.19 22.67
C GLU A 347 -7.71 -20.52 23.88
N GLU A 348 -7.54 -19.20 24.02
CA GLU A 348 -8.11 -18.43 25.11
C GLU A 348 -9.64 -18.39 25.06
N ALA A 349 -10.23 -18.21 23.87
CA ALA A 349 -11.67 -18.22 23.68
C ALA A 349 -12.29 -19.58 24.09
N VAL A 350 -11.69 -20.68 23.63
CA VAL A 350 -12.12 -22.03 24.02
C VAL A 350 -11.95 -22.25 25.52
N ARG A 351 -10.87 -21.76 26.13
CA ARG A 351 -10.66 -21.85 27.58
C ARG A 351 -11.77 -21.15 28.35
N CYS A 352 -12.13 -19.93 27.97
CA CYS A 352 -13.22 -19.18 28.59
C CYS A 352 -14.56 -19.91 28.42
N ALA A 353 -14.86 -20.39 27.22
CA ALA A 353 -16.08 -21.13 26.95
C ALA A 353 -16.18 -22.42 27.80
N LEU A 354 -15.08 -23.17 27.96
CA LEU A 354 -15.06 -24.38 28.79
C LEU A 354 -15.25 -24.07 30.29
N LEU A 355 -14.73 -22.97 30.79
CA LEU A 355 -14.93 -22.55 32.18
C LEU A 355 -16.40 -22.24 32.47
N ASP A 356 -17.10 -21.62 31.52
CA ASP A 356 -18.49 -21.20 31.69
C ASP A 356 -19.49 -22.33 31.44
N LEU A 357 -19.17 -23.29 30.54
CA LEU A 357 -20.12 -24.31 30.09
C LEU A 357 -19.92 -25.69 30.71
N VAL A 358 -18.69 -26.02 31.13
CA VAL A 358 -18.35 -27.37 31.63
C VAL A 358 -18.05 -27.27 33.12
N PRO A 359 -18.92 -27.85 34.00
CA PRO A 359 -18.64 -27.90 35.42
C PRO A 359 -17.35 -28.68 35.74
N GLU A 360 -16.74 -28.34 36.89
CA GLU A 360 -15.55 -29.06 37.35
C GLU A 360 -15.87 -30.55 37.65
N GLY A 361 -15.07 -31.44 37.07
CA GLY A 361 -15.25 -32.88 37.19
C GLY A 361 -16.11 -33.52 36.11
N ASP A 362 -16.82 -32.75 35.31
CA ASP A 362 -17.58 -33.23 34.18
C ASP A 362 -16.70 -33.32 32.90
N GLU A 363 -17.13 -34.18 31.96
CA GLU A 363 -16.51 -34.27 30.63
C GLU A 363 -17.23 -33.35 29.65
N GLY A 364 -16.52 -32.35 29.13
CA GLY A 364 -16.99 -31.48 28.07
C GLY A 364 -16.77 -32.05 26.67
N SER A 365 -17.38 -31.42 25.68
CA SER A 365 -17.25 -31.80 24.28
C SER A 365 -17.02 -30.60 23.38
N VAL A 366 -16.03 -30.71 22.49
CA VAL A 366 -15.66 -29.67 21.53
C VAL A 366 -15.68 -30.26 20.14
N MET A 367 -16.27 -29.56 19.16
CA MET A 367 -16.16 -29.94 17.75
C MET A 367 -15.38 -28.84 17.01
N VAL A 368 -14.33 -29.24 16.33
CA VAL A 368 -13.55 -28.37 15.42
C VAL A 368 -14.00 -28.66 13.99
N VAL A 369 -14.65 -27.70 13.34
CA VAL A 369 -15.10 -27.80 11.95
C VAL A 369 -14.17 -27.03 11.03
N GLY A 370 -13.71 -27.67 9.93
CA GLY A 370 -12.58 -27.19 9.15
C GLY A 370 -11.27 -27.40 9.91
N ALA A 371 -11.05 -28.62 10.42
CA ALA A 371 -9.94 -28.91 11.33
C ALA A 371 -8.55 -28.77 10.66
N GLY A 372 -8.48 -28.79 9.32
CA GLY A 372 -7.24 -28.73 8.57
C GLY A 372 -6.22 -29.77 9.04
N ARG A 373 -5.00 -29.36 9.26
CA ARG A 373 -3.92 -30.21 9.80
C ARG A 373 -3.93 -30.33 11.33
N GLY A 374 -4.92 -29.72 12.02
CA GLY A 374 -5.18 -29.89 13.45
C GLY A 374 -4.70 -28.78 14.40
N PRO A 375 -4.41 -27.55 13.97
CA PRO A 375 -3.95 -26.50 14.89
C PRO A 375 -5.01 -26.12 15.93
N LEU A 376 -6.30 -26.03 15.54
CA LEU A 376 -7.40 -25.76 16.47
C LEU A 376 -7.73 -26.96 17.37
N VAL A 377 -7.50 -28.18 16.92
CA VAL A 377 -7.59 -29.39 17.78
C VAL A 377 -6.56 -29.27 18.89
N ARG A 378 -5.32 -28.93 18.56
CA ARG A 378 -4.26 -28.70 19.55
C ARG A 378 -4.60 -27.54 20.50
N ALA A 379 -5.09 -26.42 19.98
CA ALA A 379 -5.50 -25.27 20.77
C ALA A 379 -6.63 -25.64 21.75
N SER A 380 -7.64 -26.40 21.31
CA SER A 380 -8.74 -26.87 22.15
C SER A 380 -8.26 -27.80 23.28
N LEU A 381 -7.35 -28.72 23.00
CA LEU A 381 -6.75 -29.60 24.01
C LEU A 381 -5.93 -28.82 25.05
N ARG A 382 -5.12 -27.84 24.62
CA ARG A 382 -4.38 -26.94 25.53
C ARG A 382 -5.31 -26.07 26.37
N ALA A 383 -6.38 -25.55 25.74
CA ALA A 383 -7.41 -24.79 26.45
C ALA A 383 -8.05 -25.62 27.57
N SER A 384 -8.33 -26.90 27.30
CA SER A 384 -8.90 -27.84 28.31
C SER A 384 -7.94 -28.06 29.48
N GLU A 385 -6.63 -28.21 29.21
CA GLU A 385 -5.61 -28.35 30.23
C GLU A 385 -5.52 -27.09 31.11
N ARG A 386 -5.49 -25.90 30.48
CA ARG A 386 -5.46 -24.60 31.17
C ARG A 386 -6.74 -24.31 31.96
N ALA A 387 -7.90 -24.80 31.50
CA ALA A 387 -9.19 -24.68 32.18
C ALA A 387 -9.38 -25.72 33.28
N ASN A 388 -8.52 -26.74 33.39
CA ASN A 388 -8.71 -27.92 34.21
C ASN A 388 -10.08 -28.58 33.94
N ARG A 389 -10.37 -28.83 32.66
CA ARG A 389 -11.60 -29.49 32.21
C ARG A 389 -11.24 -30.66 31.28
N ASN A 390 -11.84 -31.81 31.52
CA ASN A 390 -11.71 -32.95 30.59
C ASN A 390 -12.61 -32.72 29.38
N ILE A 391 -12.08 -32.94 28.17
CA ILE A 391 -12.87 -32.82 26.95
C ILE A 391 -12.63 -33.97 25.99
N LYS A 392 -13.66 -34.26 25.20
CA LYS A 392 -13.57 -35.02 23.96
C LYS A 392 -13.65 -34.05 22.76
N VAL A 393 -12.73 -34.19 21.82
CA VAL A 393 -12.68 -33.36 20.62
C VAL A 393 -13.13 -34.16 19.40
N TYR A 394 -14.02 -33.57 18.63
CA TYR A 394 -14.50 -34.09 17.35
C TYR A 394 -13.97 -33.18 16.24
N ALA A 395 -13.19 -33.74 15.31
CA ALA A 395 -12.57 -32.97 14.24
C ALA A 395 -13.20 -33.29 12.88
N VAL A 396 -13.80 -32.32 12.23
CA VAL A 396 -14.42 -32.46 10.90
C VAL A 396 -13.54 -31.77 9.86
N GLU A 397 -13.14 -32.52 8.84
CA GLU A 397 -12.29 -31.98 7.75
C GLU A 397 -12.70 -32.59 6.40
N LYS A 398 -12.93 -31.70 5.40
CA LYS A 398 -13.33 -32.14 4.06
C LYS A 398 -12.16 -32.46 3.14
N ASN A 399 -11.00 -31.78 3.32
CA ASN A 399 -9.82 -32.00 2.49
C ASN A 399 -9.18 -33.35 2.84
N PRO A 400 -9.25 -34.35 1.96
CA PRO A 400 -8.74 -35.70 2.27
C PRO A 400 -7.23 -35.72 2.54
N ASN A 401 -6.49 -34.76 1.97
CA ASN A 401 -5.04 -34.64 2.19
C ASN A 401 -4.73 -34.12 3.60
N ALA A 402 -5.50 -33.15 4.08
CA ALA A 402 -5.38 -32.63 5.44
C ALA A 402 -5.81 -33.72 6.48
N VAL A 403 -6.83 -34.54 6.18
CA VAL A 403 -7.26 -35.66 7.03
C VAL A 403 -6.11 -36.65 7.28
N VAL A 404 -5.28 -36.95 6.26
CA VAL A 404 -4.11 -37.83 6.43
C VAL A 404 -3.13 -37.25 7.44
N THR A 405 -2.84 -35.96 7.34
CA THR A 405 -1.94 -35.27 8.26
C THR A 405 -2.54 -35.23 9.68
N LEU A 406 -3.84 -34.95 9.80
CA LEU A 406 -4.55 -34.91 11.07
C LEU A 406 -4.55 -36.27 11.76
N GLN A 407 -4.79 -37.37 11.03
CA GLN A 407 -4.71 -38.76 11.55
C GLN A 407 -3.31 -39.08 12.07
N HIS A 408 -2.27 -38.70 11.30
CA HIS A 408 -0.89 -38.84 11.74
C HIS A 408 -0.59 -38.03 13.01
N LEU A 409 -1.09 -36.80 13.08
CA LEU A 409 -0.92 -35.95 14.25
C LEU A 409 -1.55 -36.54 15.49
N VAL A 410 -2.81 -37.06 15.40
CA VAL A 410 -3.50 -37.71 16.51
C VAL A 410 -2.72 -38.92 17.04
N ALA A 411 -2.17 -39.74 16.13
CA ALA A 411 -1.36 -40.88 16.51
C ALA A 411 -0.03 -40.46 17.15
N LYS A 412 0.66 -39.48 16.57
CA LYS A 412 1.96 -38.99 17.05
C LYS A 412 1.88 -38.37 18.44
N GLU A 413 0.84 -37.59 18.70
CA GLU A 413 0.64 -36.88 19.97
C GLU A 413 -0.08 -37.75 21.04
N GLY A 414 -0.48 -38.96 20.68
CA GLY A 414 -1.17 -39.87 21.61
C GLY A 414 -2.60 -39.44 21.97
N TRP A 415 -3.30 -38.76 21.09
CA TRP A 415 -4.65 -38.21 21.34
C TRP A 415 -5.78 -39.21 21.01
N GLY A 416 -5.49 -40.46 20.68
CA GLY A 416 -6.46 -41.42 20.16
C GLY A 416 -7.72 -41.60 20.99
N ASP A 417 -7.63 -41.49 22.32
CA ASP A 417 -8.77 -41.62 23.23
C ASP A 417 -9.57 -40.30 23.37
N ARG A 418 -8.98 -39.17 23.04
CA ARG A 418 -9.55 -37.84 23.23
C ARG A 418 -10.05 -37.19 21.93
N VAL A 419 -9.55 -37.60 20.76
CA VAL A 419 -9.86 -37.00 19.46
C VAL A 419 -10.45 -38.01 18.50
N GLN A 420 -11.62 -37.69 17.97
CA GLN A 420 -12.29 -38.48 16.92
C GLN A 420 -12.40 -37.64 15.64
N ILE A 421 -11.94 -38.20 14.50
CA ILE A 421 -11.94 -37.53 13.21
C ILE A 421 -13.14 -37.98 12.37
N PHE A 422 -13.85 -37.01 11.76
CA PHE A 422 -14.92 -37.23 10.80
C PHE A 422 -14.51 -36.64 9.46
N PRO A 423 -14.04 -37.44 8.49
CA PRO A 423 -13.76 -36.97 7.15
C PRO A 423 -15.05 -36.55 6.43
N GLY A 424 -15.08 -35.36 5.85
CA GLY A 424 -16.21 -34.86 5.06
C GLY A 424 -16.57 -33.42 5.33
N ASP A 425 -17.54 -32.93 4.54
CA ASP A 425 -18.09 -31.60 4.67
C ASP A 425 -18.92 -31.45 5.95
N MET A 426 -18.65 -30.42 6.75
CA MET A 426 -19.36 -30.16 8.01
C MET A 426 -20.86 -29.97 7.83
N ARG A 427 -21.31 -29.52 6.65
CA ARG A 427 -22.72 -29.31 6.33
C ARG A 427 -23.49 -30.62 6.18
N THR A 428 -22.82 -31.72 5.79
CA THR A 428 -23.43 -32.98 5.41
C THR A 428 -22.87 -34.22 6.11
N CYS A 429 -21.76 -34.09 6.85
CA CYS A 429 -21.14 -35.26 7.50
C CYS A 429 -22.10 -35.93 8.49
N GLY A 430 -22.03 -37.27 8.54
CA GLY A 430 -22.95 -38.11 9.32
C GLY A 430 -22.61 -38.25 10.81
N ALA A 431 -21.91 -37.31 11.42
CA ALA A 431 -21.62 -37.37 12.86
C ALA A 431 -22.92 -37.20 13.67
N ASP A 432 -23.21 -38.17 14.55
CA ASP A 432 -24.35 -38.12 15.47
C ASP A 432 -23.84 -37.75 16.87
N VAL A 433 -23.42 -36.52 17.03
CA VAL A 433 -22.86 -35.97 18.28
C VAL A 433 -23.38 -34.56 18.54
N ARG A 434 -23.46 -34.20 19.83
CA ARG A 434 -23.79 -32.85 20.29
C ARG A 434 -22.67 -32.34 21.20
N VAL A 435 -22.24 -31.13 20.98
CA VAL A 435 -21.08 -30.55 21.65
C VAL A 435 -21.41 -29.26 22.42
N ASP A 436 -20.61 -29.00 23.43
CA ASP A 436 -20.70 -27.75 24.21
C ASP A 436 -20.12 -26.56 23.45
N VAL A 437 -19.02 -26.78 22.71
CA VAL A 437 -18.35 -25.73 21.97
C VAL A 437 -18.11 -26.19 20.53
N LEU A 438 -18.57 -25.40 19.56
CA LEU A 438 -18.28 -25.54 18.14
C LEU A 438 -17.20 -24.53 17.74
N VAL A 439 -16.02 -24.99 17.35
CA VAL A 439 -14.87 -24.14 17.01
C VAL A 439 -14.62 -24.19 15.51
N SER A 440 -14.46 -23.02 14.91
CA SER A 440 -14.11 -22.90 13.49
C SER A 440 -13.18 -21.72 13.23
N GLU A 441 -12.30 -21.87 12.28
CA GLU A 441 -11.59 -20.73 11.67
C GLU A 441 -11.86 -20.80 10.16
N LEU A 442 -12.90 -20.07 9.74
CA LEU A 442 -13.44 -19.98 8.39
C LEU A 442 -13.61 -18.51 7.99
N LEU A 443 -12.85 -17.62 8.63
CA LEU A 443 -12.89 -16.20 8.36
C LEU A 443 -11.94 -15.85 7.22
N GLY A 444 -12.43 -15.10 6.24
CA GLY A 444 -11.59 -14.44 5.26
C GLY A 444 -11.33 -12.98 5.62
N SER A 445 -10.61 -12.26 4.75
CA SER A 445 -10.21 -10.86 4.96
C SER A 445 -11.38 -9.87 5.16
N PHE A 446 -12.59 -10.25 4.75
CA PHE A 446 -13.83 -9.49 4.97
C PHE A 446 -14.79 -10.20 5.94
N GLY A 447 -14.29 -11.17 6.69
CA GLY A 447 -15.04 -12.01 7.60
C GLY A 447 -15.74 -13.18 6.88
N ASP A 448 -16.73 -12.89 6.07
CA ASP A 448 -17.62 -13.88 5.45
C ASP A 448 -17.18 -14.38 4.05
N ASN A 449 -16.07 -13.90 3.52
CA ASN A 449 -15.64 -14.22 2.16
C ASN A 449 -15.01 -15.61 1.97
N GLU A 450 -14.96 -16.43 3.02
CA GLU A 450 -14.63 -17.86 2.94
C GLU A 450 -15.84 -18.76 3.30
N LEU A 451 -17.06 -18.18 3.24
CA LEU A 451 -18.35 -18.87 3.42
C LEU A 451 -18.59 -19.37 4.86
N SER A 452 -18.02 -18.69 5.85
CA SER A 452 -18.27 -18.99 7.27
C SER A 452 -19.77 -19.08 7.60
N PRO A 453 -20.68 -18.18 7.14
CA PRO A 453 -22.11 -18.28 7.44
C PRO A 453 -22.72 -19.59 6.93
N GLU A 454 -22.51 -19.92 5.66
CA GLU A 454 -23.10 -21.10 5.02
C GLU A 454 -22.57 -22.41 5.62
N CYS A 455 -21.29 -22.43 5.98
CA CYS A 455 -20.66 -23.58 6.62
C CYS A 455 -21.21 -23.80 8.04
N LEU A 456 -21.27 -22.72 8.83
CA LEU A 456 -21.71 -22.80 10.22
C LEU A 456 -23.21 -23.04 10.34
N ASP A 457 -24.04 -22.52 9.44
CA ASP A 457 -25.49 -22.85 9.40
C ASP A 457 -25.71 -24.36 9.26
N GLY A 458 -24.90 -25.04 8.46
CA GLY A 458 -24.93 -26.50 8.35
C GLY A 458 -24.36 -27.21 9.57
N ALA A 459 -23.40 -26.64 10.26
CA ALA A 459 -22.71 -27.22 11.42
C ALA A 459 -23.44 -26.99 12.76
N HIS A 460 -24.33 -26.00 12.86
CA HIS A 460 -25.09 -25.70 14.10
C HIS A 460 -25.87 -26.87 14.66
N ARG A 461 -26.26 -27.82 13.84
CA ARG A 461 -26.92 -29.06 14.28
C ARG A 461 -26.10 -29.86 15.29
N PHE A 462 -24.79 -29.63 15.36
CA PHE A 462 -23.90 -30.31 16.32
C PHE A 462 -23.85 -29.63 17.69
N LEU A 463 -24.41 -28.42 17.84
CA LEU A 463 -24.44 -27.75 19.13
C LEU A 463 -25.51 -28.33 20.04
N LYS A 464 -25.19 -28.45 21.33
CA LYS A 464 -26.18 -28.61 22.39
C LYS A 464 -27.05 -27.35 22.47
N PRO A 465 -28.27 -27.41 23.06
CA PRO A 465 -29.12 -26.22 23.21
C PRO A 465 -28.45 -25.04 23.95
N THR A 466 -27.51 -25.32 24.84
CA THR A 466 -26.73 -24.35 25.62
C THR A 466 -25.32 -24.16 25.05
N GLY A 467 -24.99 -24.83 23.95
CA GLY A 467 -23.67 -24.78 23.35
C GLY A 467 -23.39 -23.45 22.64
N VAL A 468 -22.14 -23.13 22.52
CA VAL A 468 -21.66 -21.86 21.90
C VAL A 468 -20.76 -22.12 20.69
N SER A 469 -20.79 -21.19 19.76
CA SER A 469 -19.85 -21.13 18.63
C SER A 469 -18.63 -20.28 19.00
N VAL A 470 -17.47 -20.63 18.49
CA VAL A 470 -16.24 -19.82 18.48
C VAL A 470 -15.76 -19.75 17.03
N PRO A 471 -15.95 -18.59 16.34
CA PRO A 471 -16.43 -17.30 16.81
C PRO A 471 -17.96 -17.29 17.10
N GLN A 472 -18.37 -16.40 18.02
CA GLN A 472 -19.79 -16.11 18.30
C GLN A 472 -20.37 -15.12 17.29
N SER A 473 -19.59 -14.14 16.86
CA SER A 473 -19.97 -13.19 15.81
C SER A 473 -18.75 -12.60 15.13
N TYR A 474 -18.97 -11.99 13.99
CA TYR A 474 -18.01 -11.07 13.35
C TYR A 474 -18.72 -10.01 12.54
N GLU A 475 -18.10 -8.85 12.50
CA GLU A 475 -18.56 -7.67 11.81
C GLU A 475 -17.59 -7.30 10.69
N SER A 476 -18.13 -6.94 9.52
CA SER A 476 -17.38 -6.53 8.34
C SER A 476 -17.38 -5.01 8.20
N PHE A 477 -16.24 -4.43 7.81
CA PHE A 477 -16.03 -2.99 7.71
C PHE A 477 -15.47 -2.59 6.36
N VAL A 478 -15.81 -1.37 5.90
CA VAL A 478 -15.24 -0.76 4.70
C VAL A 478 -14.76 0.67 4.97
N ALA A 479 -13.69 1.08 4.30
CA ALA A 479 -13.14 2.43 4.35
C ALA A 479 -12.78 2.95 2.95
N PRO A 480 -13.07 4.20 2.59
CA PRO A 480 -12.66 4.78 1.32
C PRO A 480 -11.15 5.04 1.31
N ILE A 481 -10.46 4.65 0.24
CA ILE A 481 -9.01 4.76 0.14
C ILE A 481 -8.52 5.40 -1.16
N ALA A 482 -7.45 6.16 -1.06
CA ALA A 482 -6.59 6.52 -2.17
C ALA A 482 -5.48 5.46 -2.30
N ALA A 483 -5.39 4.82 -3.46
CA ALA A 483 -4.48 3.71 -3.73
C ALA A 483 -4.16 3.59 -5.23
N ALA A 484 -3.56 4.63 -5.81
CA ALA A 484 -3.30 4.73 -7.24
C ALA A 484 -2.48 3.54 -7.77
N LYS A 485 -1.48 3.07 -7.01
CA LYS A 485 -0.65 1.91 -7.39
C LYS A 485 -1.48 0.62 -7.53
N LEU A 486 -2.41 0.38 -6.61
CA LEU A 486 -3.29 -0.80 -6.67
C LEU A 486 -4.25 -0.69 -7.85
N HIS A 487 -4.85 0.48 -8.04
CA HIS A 487 -5.75 0.72 -9.15
C HIS A 487 -5.04 0.54 -10.51
N ASP A 488 -3.82 1.05 -10.66
CA ASP A 488 -3.01 0.85 -11.86
C ASP A 488 -2.72 -0.64 -12.11
N ALA A 489 -2.42 -1.41 -11.06
CA ALA A 489 -2.20 -2.84 -11.17
C ALA A 489 -3.47 -3.56 -11.67
N VAL A 490 -4.65 -3.22 -11.14
CA VAL A 490 -5.94 -3.77 -11.60
C VAL A 490 -6.19 -3.43 -13.07
N VAL A 491 -6.04 -2.16 -13.46
CA VAL A 491 -6.28 -1.69 -14.83
C VAL A 491 -5.28 -2.27 -15.83
N SER A 492 -4.07 -2.63 -15.39
CA SER A 492 -3.04 -3.20 -16.26
C SER A 492 -3.43 -4.53 -16.90
N TYR A 493 -4.35 -5.28 -16.30
CA TYR A 493 -4.90 -6.52 -16.88
C TYR A 493 -5.79 -6.27 -18.10
N LYS A 494 -6.29 -5.04 -18.29
CA LYS A 494 -7.11 -4.61 -19.45
C LYS A 494 -8.38 -5.41 -19.68
N ASP A 495 -8.93 -6.02 -18.65
CA ASP A 495 -10.18 -6.76 -18.70
C ASP A 495 -11.18 -6.28 -17.63
N LEU A 496 -12.46 -6.53 -17.88
CA LEU A 496 -13.53 -6.16 -16.95
C LEU A 496 -13.48 -6.99 -15.67
N LYS A 497 -13.07 -8.27 -15.79
CA LYS A 497 -13.01 -9.19 -14.67
C LYS A 497 -12.12 -8.66 -13.56
N SER A 498 -10.97 -8.12 -13.90
CA SER A 498 -10.01 -7.60 -12.92
C SER A 498 -10.55 -6.42 -12.13
N ILE A 499 -11.32 -5.52 -12.77
CA ILE A 499 -11.92 -4.37 -12.05
C ILE A 499 -13.16 -4.75 -11.23
N GLU A 500 -13.74 -5.91 -11.47
CA GLU A 500 -14.90 -6.47 -10.75
C GLU A 500 -14.54 -7.59 -9.78
N THR A 501 -13.26 -7.76 -9.49
CA THR A 501 -12.73 -8.73 -8.52
C THR A 501 -12.27 -7.99 -7.27
N PRO A 502 -12.69 -8.39 -6.06
CA PRO A 502 -12.05 -7.95 -4.82
C PRO A 502 -10.72 -8.68 -4.63
N TYR A 503 -9.72 -7.99 -4.07
CA TYR A 503 -8.37 -8.53 -3.90
C TYR A 503 -7.93 -8.51 -2.44
N VAL A 504 -7.19 -9.51 -2.01
CA VAL A 504 -6.47 -9.50 -0.73
C VAL A 504 -5.13 -8.80 -0.93
N VAL A 505 -4.81 -7.81 -0.10
CA VAL A 505 -3.65 -6.93 -0.29
C VAL A 505 -3.02 -6.52 1.03
N LYS A 506 -1.70 -6.66 1.15
CA LYS A 506 -0.94 -5.98 2.20
C LYS A 506 -0.76 -4.51 1.82
N PHE A 507 -1.56 -3.62 2.38
CA PHE A 507 -1.49 -2.19 2.07
C PHE A 507 -0.16 -1.57 2.49
N HIS A 508 0.45 -0.82 1.58
CA HIS A 508 1.69 -0.11 1.84
C HIS A 508 1.66 1.34 1.33
N ARG A 509 1.28 1.56 0.06
CA ARG A 509 1.07 2.90 -0.52
C ARG A 509 -0.42 3.19 -0.63
N VAL A 510 -1.07 3.32 0.51
CA VAL A 510 -2.51 3.54 0.65
C VAL A 510 -2.74 4.65 1.67
N HIS A 511 -3.66 5.54 1.36
CA HIS A 511 -4.17 6.57 2.27
C HIS A 511 -5.65 6.34 2.53
N HIS A 512 -6.05 6.27 3.79
CA HIS A 512 -7.45 6.21 4.20
C HIS A 512 -8.04 7.62 4.15
N ILE A 513 -9.06 7.81 3.32
CA ILE A 513 -9.74 9.10 3.15
C ILE A 513 -10.67 9.37 4.35
N ALA A 514 -11.19 8.31 4.94
CA ALA A 514 -12.01 8.35 6.14
C ALA A 514 -11.89 7.03 6.92
N GLU A 515 -12.39 7.05 8.16
CA GLU A 515 -12.42 5.91 9.06
C GLU A 515 -13.29 4.76 8.55
N PRO A 516 -12.96 3.50 8.88
CA PRO A 516 -13.78 2.35 8.55
C PRO A 516 -15.18 2.43 9.17
N LYS A 517 -16.18 2.00 8.41
CA LYS A 517 -17.56 1.84 8.89
C LYS A 517 -18.06 0.43 8.68
N SER A 518 -18.89 -0.02 9.62
CA SER A 518 -19.58 -1.29 9.56
C SER A 518 -20.50 -1.41 8.35
N VAL A 519 -20.58 -2.60 7.79
CA VAL A 519 -21.52 -2.94 6.71
C VAL A 519 -22.52 -4.00 7.12
N TRP A 520 -22.09 -5.08 7.80
CA TRP A 520 -22.96 -6.12 8.34
C TRP A 520 -22.25 -6.97 9.38
N GLU A 521 -23.06 -7.69 10.13
CA GLU A 521 -22.64 -8.67 11.14
C GLU A 521 -23.24 -10.02 10.85
N PHE A 522 -22.52 -11.08 11.24
CA PHE A 522 -23.02 -12.46 11.33
C PHE A 522 -22.84 -12.98 12.74
N GLU A 523 -23.92 -13.58 13.29
CA GLU A 523 -23.94 -14.21 14.61
C GLU A 523 -24.03 -15.73 14.48
N HIS A 524 -23.37 -16.45 15.37
CA HIS A 524 -23.34 -17.89 15.40
C HIS A 524 -23.57 -18.41 16.83
N PRO A 525 -24.51 -19.37 17.00
CA PRO A 525 -25.41 -19.95 15.99
C PRO A 525 -26.44 -18.96 15.45
N ASN A 526 -26.77 -19.06 14.17
CA ASN A 526 -27.86 -18.31 13.57
C ASN A 526 -29.20 -18.94 13.99
N ASN A 527 -29.92 -18.28 14.90
CA ASN A 527 -31.18 -18.75 15.42
C ASN A 527 -32.43 -18.24 14.66
N ALA A 528 -32.24 -17.66 13.47
CA ALA A 528 -33.33 -17.16 12.65
C ALA A 528 -34.25 -18.30 12.19
N ALA A 529 -35.55 -18.10 12.19
CA ALA A 529 -36.53 -19.07 11.72
C ALA A 529 -36.36 -19.44 10.24
N ARG A 530 -35.81 -18.49 9.45
CA ARG A 530 -35.37 -18.69 8.08
C ARG A 530 -33.98 -18.10 7.95
N ILE A 531 -33.03 -18.94 7.61
CA ILE A 531 -31.66 -18.54 7.36
C ILE A 531 -31.62 -17.77 6.03
N ASP A 532 -31.05 -16.57 6.08
CA ASP A 532 -30.81 -15.72 4.94
C ASP A 532 -29.46 -15.05 5.11
N ASN A 533 -28.52 -15.40 4.25
CA ASN A 533 -27.16 -14.90 4.26
C ASN A 533 -26.93 -13.78 3.24
N GLU A 534 -27.96 -13.36 2.48
CA GLU A 534 -27.88 -12.13 1.72
C GLU A 534 -27.74 -10.93 2.65
N ARG A 535 -26.92 -9.95 2.25
CA ARG A 535 -26.72 -8.71 2.99
C ARG A 535 -26.73 -7.52 2.04
N TYR A 536 -27.09 -6.39 2.59
CA TYR A 536 -27.06 -5.11 1.91
C TYR A 536 -26.66 -4.02 2.88
N ALA A 537 -25.74 -3.16 2.44
CA ALA A 537 -25.39 -1.97 3.19
C ALA A 537 -25.32 -0.73 2.28
N ARG A 538 -25.78 0.38 2.84
CA ARG A 538 -25.52 1.72 2.37
C ARG A 538 -24.66 2.41 3.40
N VAL A 539 -23.45 2.76 3.02
CA VAL A 539 -22.48 3.43 3.90
C VAL A 539 -22.25 4.85 3.41
N GLU A 540 -22.35 5.80 4.30
CA GLU A 540 -22.16 7.22 3.99
C GLU A 540 -21.07 7.81 4.89
N TRP A 541 -20.10 8.51 4.30
CA TRP A 541 -19.17 9.38 5.00
C TRP A 541 -19.55 10.82 4.70
N SER A 542 -19.93 11.55 5.74
CA SER A 542 -20.27 12.96 5.66
C SER A 542 -19.01 13.81 5.40
N SER A 543 -19.22 15.05 5.01
CA SER A 543 -18.11 16.00 4.83
C SER A 543 -17.25 16.18 6.09
N GLU A 544 -17.82 16.02 7.26
CA GLU A 544 -17.12 16.20 8.54
C GLU A 544 -16.22 15.00 8.86
N GLU A 545 -16.58 13.81 8.38
CA GLU A 545 -15.83 12.57 8.59
C GLU A 545 -14.69 12.37 7.58
N LEU A 546 -14.73 13.09 6.46
CA LEU A 546 -13.64 13.08 5.48
C LEU A 546 -12.49 13.95 5.98
N GLY A 547 -11.25 13.56 5.72
CA GLY A 547 -10.06 14.35 6.03
C GLY A 547 -10.14 15.78 5.46
N SER A 548 -9.32 16.67 5.98
CA SER A 548 -9.32 18.09 5.59
C SER A 548 -8.80 18.35 4.18
N ALA A 549 -7.98 17.44 3.64
CA ALA A 549 -7.35 17.54 2.34
C ALA A 549 -8.14 16.81 1.24
N SER A 550 -8.19 17.37 0.04
CA SER A 550 -8.76 16.68 -1.13
C SER A 550 -7.92 15.45 -1.50
N SER A 551 -8.56 14.39 -1.96
CA SER A 551 -7.92 13.11 -2.29
C SER A 551 -8.60 12.45 -3.49
N THR A 552 -7.91 11.50 -4.13
CA THR A 552 -8.50 10.67 -5.19
C THR A 552 -8.93 9.33 -4.61
N LEU A 553 -10.22 9.03 -4.64
CA LEU A 553 -10.78 7.74 -4.24
C LEU A 553 -10.52 6.72 -5.37
N HIS A 554 -9.85 5.62 -5.05
CA HIS A 554 -9.55 4.54 -5.99
C HIS A 554 -10.33 3.25 -5.71
N GLY A 555 -10.93 3.14 -4.53
CA GLY A 555 -11.71 1.99 -4.08
C GLY A 555 -11.89 2.00 -2.58
N PHE A 556 -12.23 0.84 -2.05
CA PHE A 556 -12.52 0.66 -0.62
C PHE A 556 -11.64 -0.44 -0.05
N ALA A 557 -11.03 -0.16 1.10
CA ALA A 557 -10.40 -1.17 1.94
C ALA A 557 -11.47 -1.86 2.78
N ALA A 558 -11.30 -3.15 3.04
CA ALA A 558 -12.24 -3.90 3.85
C ALA A 558 -11.53 -4.74 4.91
N TYR A 559 -12.20 -4.91 6.04
CA TYR A 559 -11.68 -5.52 7.25
C TYR A 559 -12.75 -6.33 7.96
N PHE A 560 -12.35 -7.13 8.95
CA PHE A 560 -13.28 -7.73 9.91
C PHE A 560 -12.83 -7.50 11.36
N ASP A 561 -13.79 -7.58 12.27
CA ASP A 561 -13.60 -7.66 13.71
C ASP A 561 -14.49 -8.80 14.26
N ALA A 562 -13.88 -9.84 14.82
CA ALA A 562 -14.60 -11.02 15.32
C ALA A 562 -14.58 -11.10 16.84
N THR A 563 -15.73 -11.34 17.42
CA THR A 563 -15.88 -11.80 18.81
C THR A 563 -15.78 -13.32 18.82
N LEU A 564 -14.62 -13.84 19.23
CA LEU A 564 -14.43 -15.28 19.35
C LEU A 564 -15.29 -15.85 20.46
N TYR A 565 -15.26 -15.20 21.62
CA TYR A 565 -16.07 -15.54 22.79
C TYR A 565 -16.35 -14.31 23.64
N ASP A 566 -17.56 -14.17 24.14
CA ASP A 566 -17.97 -13.18 25.14
C ASP A 566 -18.88 -13.87 26.18
N GLY A 567 -18.40 -13.96 27.41
CA GLY A 567 -19.07 -14.63 28.52
C GLY A 567 -18.46 -14.26 29.87
N PRO A 568 -19.01 -14.84 30.98
CA PRO A 568 -18.55 -14.53 32.34
C PRO A 568 -17.05 -14.72 32.58
N ALA A 569 -16.43 -15.72 31.92
CA ALA A 569 -14.99 -16.01 32.07
C ALA A 569 -14.09 -15.05 31.30
N GLY A 570 -14.63 -14.26 30.37
CA GLY A 570 -13.87 -13.25 29.62
C GLY A 570 -14.43 -12.97 28.24
N CYS A 571 -13.94 -11.89 27.63
CA CYS A 571 -14.22 -11.52 26.25
C CYS A 571 -12.93 -11.64 25.43
N VAL A 572 -12.97 -12.41 24.33
CA VAL A 572 -11.81 -12.65 23.44
C VAL A 572 -12.18 -12.27 22.02
N ARG A 573 -11.35 -11.47 21.39
CA ARG A 573 -11.56 -10.95 20.04
C ARG A 573 -10.42 -11.32 19.10
N CYS A 574 -10.72 -11.35 17.80
CA CYS A 574 -9.76 -11.52 16.72
C CYS A 574 -10.10 -10.53 15.60
N SER A 575 -9.21 -9.59 15.30
CA SER A 575 -9.51 -8.45 14.44
C SER A 575 -8.34 -8.04 13.56
N ILE A 576 -8.64 -7.66 12.31
CA ILE A 576 -7.71 -6.93 11.42
C ILE A 576 -8.17 -5.48 11.19
N HIS A 577 -9.18 -5.02 11.94
CA HIS A 577 -9.62 -3.63 11.88
C HIS A 577 -8.47 -2.70 12.31
N PRO A 578 -8.19 -1.59 11.60
CA PRO A 578 -7.00 -0.74 11.86
C PRO A 578 -6.85 -0.26 13.31
N HIS A 579 -7.98 -0.01 14.00
CA HIS A 579 -7.97 0.47 15.38
C HIS A 579 -8.00 -0.64 16.44
N ASN A 580 -8.38 -1.86 16.06
CA ASN A 580 -8.58 -2.97 16.99
C ASN A 580 -7.76 -4.21 16.60
N HIS A 581 -6.71 -4.00 15.80
CA HIS A 581 -5.93 -5.11 15.28
C HIS A 581 -5.39 -5.99 16.41
N THR A 582 -5.65 -7.28 16.34
CA THR A 582 -5.13 -8.24 17.32
C THR A 582 -3.61 -8.30 17.23
N LEU A 583 -2.97 -8.14 18.38
CA LEU A 583 -1.53 -8.21 18.53
C LEU A 583 -1.13 -9.52 19.20
N GLY A 584 0.00 -10.06 18.79
CA GLY A 584 0.66 -11.16 19.48
C GLY A 584 1.33 -10.72 20.79
N PRO A 585 1.87 -11.69 21.54
CA PRO A 585 2.46 -11.41 22.85
C PRO A 585 3.64 -10.43 22.84
N THR A 586 4.34 -10.30 21.71
CA THR A 586 5.47 -9.38 21.52
C THR A 586 5.11 -8.15 20.70
N GLY A 587 3.81 -7.94 20.42
CA GLY A 587 3.29 -6.79 19.70
C GLY A 587 3.27 -6.95 18.17
N GLU A 588 3.54 -8.16 17.67
CA GLU A 588 3.42 -8.50 16.26
C GLU A 588 1.96 -8.51 15.80
N LEU A 589 1.73 -8.08 14.55
CA LEU A 589 0.43 -8.18 13.90
C LEU A 589 0.19 -9.61 13.42
N MET A 590 -1.08 -10.02 13.35
CA MET A 590 -1.44 -11.24 12.63
C MET A 590 -1.12 -11.08 11.15
N PHE A 591 -0.66 -12.16 10.51
CA PHE A 591 -0.35 -12.17 9.07
C PHE A 591 -1.19 -13.17 8.27
N SER A 592 -2.09 -13.91 8.92
CA SER A 592 -3.04 -14.79 8.24
C SER A 592 -4.01 -14.05 7.34
N TRP A 593 -4.32 -12.78 7.66
CA TRP A 593 -5.26 -11.96 6.90
C TRP A 593 -4.65 -10.61 6.58
N PHE A 594 -4.50 -10.33 5.29
CA PHE A 594 -4.33 -8.97 4.81
C PHE A 594 -5.71 -8.37 4.52
N PRO A 595 -5.87 -7.05 4.56
CA PRO A 595 -7.12 -6.39 4.18
C PRO A 595 -7.58 -6.75 2.76
N MET A 596 -8.89 -6.57 2.48
CA MET A 596 -9.43 -6.72 1.14
C MET A 596 -9.57 -5.36 0.45
N PHE A 597 -9.37 -5.31 -0.86
CA PHE A 597 -9.51 -4.12 -1.70
C PHE A 597 -10.65 -4.33 -2.71
N PHE A 598 -11.65 -3.46 -2.65
CA PHE A 598 -12.72 -3.36 -3.64
C PHE A 598 -12.41 -2.20 -4.57
N PRO A 599 -11.92 -2.43 -5.80
CA PRO A 599 -11.61 -1.35 -6.75
C PRO A 599 -12.88 -0.69 -7.27
N ILE A 600 -12.75 0.58 -7.72
CA ILE A 600 -13.78 1.23 -8.54
C ILE A 600 -13.24 1.46 -9.94
N GLN A 601 -14.11 1.35 -10.94
CA GLN A 601 -13.69 1.42 -12.35
C GLN A 601 -13.04 2.75 -12.71
N THR A 602 -13.62 3.84 -12.26
CA THR A 602 -13.09 5.19 -12.50
C THR A 602 -12.80 5.86 -11.17
N PRO A 603 -11.54 6.22 -10.89
CA PRO A 603 -11.20 6.99 -9.69
C PRO A 603 -11.98 8.29 -9.59
N VAL A 604 -12.39 8.65 -8.37
CA VAL A 604 -13.25 9.81 -8.10
C VAL A 604 -12.51 10.81 -7.22
N TYR A 605 -12.44 12.04 -7.66
CA TYR A 605 -11.84 13.11 -6.87
C TYR A 605 -12.80 13.60 -5.78
N ILE A 606 -12.34 13.57 -4.54
CA ILE A 606 -13.04 14.06 -3.36
C ILE A 606 -12.54 15.48 -3.10
N ASP A 607 -13.24 16.48 -3.66
CA ASP A 607 -12.88 17.90 -3.53
C ASP A 607 -13.36 18.46 -2.18
N ARG A 608 -12.43 18.97 -1.39
CA ARG A 608 -12.68 19.60 -0.09
C ARG A 608 -12.81 21.13 -0.13
N ARG A 609 -12.59 21.73 -1.31
CA ARG A 609 -12.66 23.19 -1.54
C ARG A 609 -14.01 23.66 -2.05
N GLY A 610 -14.82 22.73 -2.55
CA GLY A 610 -16.13 23.06 -3.13
C GLY A 610 -17.06 23.74 -2.15
N ALA A 611 -17.92 24.65 -2.65
CA ALA A 611 -18.90 25.36 -1.85
C ALA A 611 -19.98 24.44 -1.24
N SER A 612 -20.17 23.24 -1.79
CA SER A 612 -21.11 22.24 -1.28
C SER A 612 -20.38 21.15 -0.50
N PRO A 613 -20.94 20.69 0.63
CA PRO A 613 -20.37 19.58 1.39
C PRO A 613 -20.21 18.34 0.51
N THR A 614 -18.99 17.86 0.34
CA THR A 614 -18.73 16.61 -0.36
C THR A 614 -18.97 15.44 0.58
N LYS A 615 -19.65 14.41 0.10
CA LYS A 615 -19.82 13.15 0.83
C LYS A 615 -19.52 11.95 -0.06
N ILE A 616 -19.14 10.85 0.56
CA ILE A 616 -18.99 9.56 -0.11
C ILE A 616 -20.18 8.71 0.28
N GLU A 617 -20.86 8.15 -0.71
CA GLU A 617 -21.98 7.22 -0.51
C GLU A 617 -21.69 5.95 -1.28
N PHE A 618 -21.54 4.84 -0.58
CA PHE A 618 -21.15 3.53 -1.08
C PHE A 618 -22.24 2.51 -0.81
N TYR A 619 -22.50 1.66 -1.79
CA TYR A 619 -23.45 0.56 -1.71
C TYR A 619 -22.71 -0.75 -1.91
N ILE A 620 -23.03 -1.75 -1.10
CA ILE A 620 -22.49 -3.09 -1.24
C ILE A 620 -23.58 -4.12 -0.94
N TRP A 621 -23.60 -5.19 -1.74
CA TRP A 621 -24.49 -6.33 -1.59
C TRP A 621 -23.68 -7.60 -1.48
N ARG A 622 -24.05 -8.47 -0.57
CA ARG A 622 -23.67 -9.87 -0.53
C ARG A 622 -24.84 -10.67 -1.08
N ARG A 623 -24.63 -11.36 -2.17
CA ARG A 623 -25.64 -12.16 -2.87
C ARG A 623 -25.31 -13.63 -2.76
N VAL A 624 -26.34 -14.46 -2.61
CA VAL A 624 -26.22 -15.93 -2.48
C VAL A 624 -27.26 -16.61 -3.36
N ASP A 625 -26.83 -17.60 -4.12
CA ASP A 625 -27.73 -18.56 -4.77
C ASP A 625 -27.40 -20.01 -4.35
N ALA A 626 -27.96 -20.99 -5.05
CA ALA A 626 -27.77 -22.41 -4.70
C ALA A 626 -26.34 -22.93 -4.91
N HIS A 627 -25.48 -22.19 -5.62
CA HIS A 627 -24.18 -22.67 -6.07
C HIS A 627 -23.03 -21.72 -5.75
N LYS A 628 -23.31 -20.45 -5.49
CA LYS A 628 -22.28 -19.43 -5.31
C LYS A 628 -22.73 -18.27 -4.44
N MET A 629 -21.76 -17.62 -3.84
CA MET A 629 -21.87 -16.31 -3.20
C MET A 629 -21.01 -15.30 -3.97
N TRP A 630 -21.45 -14.03 -4.05
CA TRP A 630 -20.66 -12.94 -4.65
C TRP A 630 -20.98 -11.61 -4.02
N TYR A 631 -20.07 -10.65 -4.22
CA TYR A 631 -20.30 -9.25 -3.86
C TYR A 631 -20.60 -8.43 -5.11
N GLU A 632 -21.51 -7.46 -4.95
CA GLU A 632 -21.75 -6.38 -5.89
C GLU A 632 -21.51 -5.07 -5.14
N TRP A 633 -20.91 -4.08 -5.80
CA TRP A 633 -20.65 -2.80 -5.15
C TRP A 633 -20.68 -1.62 -6.13
N THR A 634 -20.99 -0.42 -5.61
CA THR A 634 -20.96 0.83 -6.37
C THR A 634 -20.78 2.04 -5.46
N ILE A 635 -20.28 3.12 -6.04
CA ILE A 635 -20.31 4.45 -5.44
C ILE A 635 -21.49 5.23 -6.02
N ALA A 636 -22.24 5.96 -5.19
CA ALA A 636 -23.36 6.82 -5.62
C ALA A 636 -23.04 8.31 -5.47
N LYS A 637 -22.18 8.68 -4.52
CA LYS A 637 -21.72 10.06 -4.30
C LYS A 637 -20.20 10.09 -4.11
N PRO A 638 -19.52 11.18 -4.52
CA PRO A 638 -20.08 12.42 -5.15
C PRO A 638 -20.54 12.23 -6.60
N VAL A 639 -20.13 11.16 -7.26
CA VAL A 639 -20.47 10.84 -8.66
C VAL A 639 -21.01 9.41 -8.73
N GLN A 640 -22.09 9.20 -9.46
CA GLN A 640 -22.66 7.87 -9.69
C GLN A 640 -21.68 7.00 -10.49
N GLY A 641 -21.23 5.90 -9.89
CA GLY A 641 -20.40 4.87 -10.52
C GLY A 641 -21.21 3.72 -11.13
N HIS A 642 -20.49 2.81 -11.76
CA HIS A 642 -21.05 1.54 -12.24
C HIS A 642 -21.29 0.57 -11.08
N ILE A 643 -22.22 -0.36 -11.23
CA ILE A 643 -22.33 -1.52 -10.35
C ILE A 643 -21.27 -2.53 -10.80
N HIS A 644 -20.35 -2.87 -9.90
CA HIS A 644 -19.31 -3.86 -10.12
C HIS A 644 -19.86 -5.26 -9.84
N ASN A 645 -19.43 -6.21 -10.66
CA ASN A 645 -19.72 -7.64 -10.56
C ASN A 645 -21.22 -8.02 -10.48
N PRO A 646 -22.13 -7.38 -11.26
CA PRO A 646 -23.55 -7.72 -11.20
C PRO A 646 -23.79 -9.20 -11.52
N ASN A 647 -24.61 -9.87 -10.68
CA ASN A 647 -24.92 -11.30 -10.76
C ASN A 647 -23.68 -12.23 -10.65
N GLY A 648 -22.58 -11.75 -10.06
CA GLY A 648 -21.36 -12.55 -9.93
C GLY A 648 -20.75 -12.96 -11.27
N ARG A 649 -20.80 -12.08 -12.28
CA ARG A 649 -20.33 -12.40 -13.65
C ARG A 649 -18.82 -12.50 -13.76
N SER A 650 -18.09 -11.82 -12.89
CA SER A 650 -16.63 -11.70 -12.95
C SER A 650 -15.95 -12.46 -11.81
N TYR A 651 -16.48 -12.36 -10.59
CA TYR A 651 -15.95 -13.02 -9.41
C TYR A 651 -17.08 -13.56 -8.53
N TRP A 652 -16.91 -14.79 -8.07
CA TRP A 652 -17.81 -15.48 -7.15
C TRP A 652 -17.07 -16.55 -6.35
N ILE A 653 -17.65 -17.00 -5.27
CA ILE A 653 -17.12 -18.03 -4.37
C ILE A 653 -18.08 -19.20 -4.40
N GLY A 654 -17.57 -20.42 -4.64
CA GLY A 654 -18.37 -21.64 -4.80
C GLY A 654 -18.86 -22.20 -3.47
N LEU A 655 -20.18 -22.58 -3.40
CA LEU A 655 -20.84 -23.17 -2.24
C LEU A 655 -20.71 -24.69 -2.18
#